data_741821d88cceb7dfe60b27d7f9c53210
#
_entry.id   741821d88cceb7dfe60b27d7f9c53210
#
_cell.length_a   1.000
_cell.length_b   1.000
_cell.length_c   1.000
_cell.angle_alpha   90.00
_cell.angle_beta   90.00
_cell.angle_gamma   90.00
#
_symmetry.space_group_name_H-M   'P 1'
#
loop_
_entity.id
_entity.type
_entity.pdbx_description
1 polymer ?
#
loop_
_entity_poly.entity_id
_entity_poly.type
_entity_poly.pdbx_seq_one_letter_code
_entity_poly.pdbx_strand_id
1 'polypeptide(L)'
;MILTMAMVLTANAQITGEIVDADGYAIPFASAMYKGNHVAAASDIEGKFSIPRHEGWVLTFSSVGFKSQTIKVDAHTPTHLKIVLKEDSKSLNEVVVKSKRGRYSRKNNPAVELMKRVIEAKKQSHLDNYPYYQYNRYQKLTLSLNDVKPEDIESGRFGKSQWVLDQIETSPYNNKLVLPVSVDETVTQHIYRKEPKSEKEIIKGQQSQGVNKLLQTGDALNVILKDVFQSVDIYDDYIRLLQYPFVSPIGRTAISFYRYYIEDTVYVDRDLCYHLQFIPNNQQDFGFRGELYVLADSSLHVKKCKLTMPKKSDVNFVENLHVDQEFTRLDNGEWVLTKDDMWAELSLTSFLSKALVVRNTRLHDYAFDELPNKLFKGRLKVRHEADAMVRDESFWNRYRAVELTKGESSMDAFVHRMEQSKNFKWLIIGVKALVENYVETSSSQRPSKFDLGPVNTLISSNFVDGLRFRLSGRTMAALNPHLFWNGYAAYGTKSKKAYYGTELTYSLNKKKNSPFEFPQRNLIFETAYDVMSPADKFLIHNKDNAFMAFKTQKVQQMYFYNRQKLSFVYETDWGFSVNSSLKAESNEVAGDLHFIRLTDGEEMNLIRTTELKFGVRYCPGQTFINTKQKRVPINLDSPEFTLSHTVGLKNFLGGQYRLNFTELGMYKRQWLGSWGYVDGIVNVGAQWDRVPFPLLIMPPVNLSFFEHKETFSLMRNMEFLNDRYAFWSISWDLNGKILNRIPLIKRLKWREYVAFKGMFGTVTDKNNPSLSKNQSQDNLFVFPEGSYIMNKKVPYMELVAGVHNVLKIFSIDFVHRFNYNDHPGVNKNGVRFGFMMSF
;
A
#
# COMPACT_ATOMS: atom_id res chain seq x y z
N MET A 1 46.29 73.61 -30.72
CA MET A 1 45.40 72.68 -31.46
C MET A 1 45.04 71.56 -30.48
N ILE A 2 44.01 71.77 -29.72
CA ILE A 2 43.52 70.83 -28.68
C ILE A 2 42.23 70.24 -29.17
N LEU A 3 42.27 68.89 -29.41
CA LEU A 3 41.14 68.14 -29.88
C LEU A 3 40.36 67.66 -28.61
N THR A 4 39.23 68.24 -28.32
CA THR A 4 38.33 67.84 -27.26
C THR A 4 37.47 66.67 -27.81
N MET A 5 37.73 65.50 -27.28
CA MET A 5 36.95 64.32 -27.48
C MET A 5 35.72 64.31 -26.58
N ALA A 6 34.57 64.66 -27.10
CA ALA A 6 33.31 64.57 -26.35
C ALA A 6 32.88 63.09 -26.24
N MET A 7 33.00 62.52 -25.09
CA MET A 7 32.37 61.28 -24.70
C MET A 7 30.88 61.55 -24.47
N VAL A 8 30.05 61.10 -25.38
CA VAL A 8 28.58 61.04 -25.21
C VAL A 8 28.29 59.89 -24.23
N LEU A 9 28.12 60.20 -22.98
CA LEU A 9 27.50 59.30 -22.00
C LEU A 9 26.04 59.19 -22.33
N THR A 10 25.64 58.11 -23.04
CA THR A 10 24.22 57.70 -23.09
C THR A 10 23.83 57.27 -21.69
N ALA A 11 23.19 58.17 -20.94
CA ALA A 11 22.51 57.82 -19.71
C ALA A 11 21.34 56.92 -20.10
N ASN A 12 21.49 55.59 -19.96
CA ASN A 12 20.38 54.69 -20.06
C ASN A 12 19.40 55.01 -18.94
N ALA A 13 18.24 55.58 -19.26
CA ALA A 13 17.18 55.84 -18.29
C ALA A 13 16.80 54.53 -17.63
N GLN A 14 16.81 54.44 -16.32
CA GLN A 14 16.41 53.27 -15.53
C GLN A 14 15.05 53.53 -14.92
N ILE A 15 14.26 52.49 -14.79
CA ILE A 15 13.08 52.42 -13.92
C ILE A 15 13.54 51.79 -12.61
N THR A 16 13.37 52.50 -11.50
CA THR A 16 13.64 52.04 -10.18
C THR A 16 12.33 51.93 -9.37
N GLY A 17 12.32 51.26 -8.25
CA GLY A 17 11.12 51.20 -7.42
C GLY A 17 11.24 50.23 -6.30
N GLU A 18 10.11 50.01 -5.61
CA GLU A 18 9.96 49.06 -4.56
C GLU A 18 8.78 48.11 -4.86
N ILE A 19 8.93 46.85 -4.49
CA ILE A 19 7.90 45.82 -4.62
C ILE A 19 7.50 45.41 -3.19
N VAL A 20 6.23 45.63 -2.85
CA VAL A 20 5.66 45.35 -1.52
C VAL A 20 4.40 44.49 -1.62
N ASP A 21 4.00 43.92 -0.51
CA ASP A 21 2.70 43.24 -0.38
C ASP A 21 1.57 44.26 -0.08
N ALA A 22 0.34 43.74 0.12
CA ALA A 22 -0.82 44.57 0.43
C ALA A 22 -0.74 45.29 1.79
N ASP A 23 0.06 44.78 2.72
CA ASP A 23 0.30 45.34 4.05
C ASP A 23 1.52 46.30 4.09
N GLY A 24 2.20 46.43 2.94
CA GLY A 24 3.33 47.33 2.77
C GLY A 24 4.71 46.76 3.16
N TYR A 25 4.81 45.47 3.42
CA TYR A 25 6.09 44.79 3.67
C TYR A 25 6.81 44.51 2.33
N ALA A 26 8.14 44.70 2.37
CA ALA A 26 8.98 44.48 1.21
C ALA A 26 8.91 43.00 0.77
N ILE A 27 8.78 42.78 -0.54
CA ILE A 27 8.85 41.42 -1.14
C ILE A 27 10.27 41.26 -1.69
N PRO A 28 11.15 40.50 -1.01
CA PRO A 28 12.50 40.28 -1.48
C PRO A 28 12.53 39.35 -2.68
N PHE A 29 13.48 39.56 -3.56
CA PHE A 29 13.74 38.72 -4.73
C PHE A 29 12.56 38.57 -5.70
N ALA A 30 11.61 39.50 -5.68
CA ALA A 30 10.56 39.56 -6.68
C ALA A 30 11.13 39.89 -8.07
N SER A 31 10.61 39.24 -9.09
CA SER A 31 11.05 39.42 -10.47
C SER A 31 10.40 40.65 -11.10
N ALA A 32 11.22 41.50 -11.72
CA ALA A 32 10.79 42.54 -12.64
C ALA A 32 11.34 42.23 -14.05
N MET A 33 10.48 41.87 -15.01
CA MET A 33 10.92 41.38 -16.32
C MET A 33 10.08 41.92 -17.44
N TYR A 34 10.73 42.24 -18.57
CA TYR A 34 10.03 42.61 -19.80
C TYR A 34 9.52 41.38 -20.55
N LYS A 35 8.20 41.28 -20.70
CA LYS A 35 7.55 40.13 -21.31
C LYS A 35 7.99 39.91 -22.76
N GLY A 36 8.54 38.73 -23.04
CA GLY A 36 9.05 38.37 -24.37
C GLY A 36 10.49 38.84 -24.68
N ASN A 37 11.18 39.43 -23.73
CA ASN A 37 12.56 39.89 -23.87
C ASN A 37 13.42 39.37 -22.72
N HIS A 38 14.72 39.21 -22.94
CA HIS A 38 15.66 38.68 -21.92
C HIS A 38 16.19 39.76 -20.97
N VAL A 39 15.44 40.82 -20.72
CA VAL A 39 15.79 41.89 -19.81
C VAL A 39 14.98 41.74 -18.53
N ALA A 40 15.66 41.39 -17.45
CA ALA A 40 15.05 41.15 -16.15
C ALA A 40 15.94 41.65 -15.01
N ALA A 41 15.33 41.93 -13.86
CA ALA A 41 16.00 42.27 -12.60
C ALA A 41 15.22 41.64 -11.43
N ALA A 42 15.90 41.33 -10.33
CA ALA A 42 15.28 40.93 -9.08
C ALA A 42 15.31 42.09 -8.07
N SER A 43 14.32 42.20 -7.20
CA SER A 43 14.36 43.08 -6.07
C SER A 43 15.39 42.61 -5.03
N ASP A 44 15.97 43.53 -4.29
CA ASP A 44 16.83 43.22 -3.15
C ASP A 44 16.03 42.81 -1.89
N ILE A 45 16.71 42.63 -0.77
CA ILE A 45 16.07 42.26 0.51
C ILE A 45 15.10 43.33 1.05
N GLU A 46 15.23 44.58 0.60
CA GLU A 46 14.34 45.70 0.94
C GLU A 46 13.25 45.89 -0.12
N GLY A 47 13.10 44.94 -1.06
CA GLY A 47 12.09 45.00 -2.12
C GLY A 47 12.43 45.97 -3.24
N LYS A 48 13.62 46.64 -3.25
CA LYS A 48 13.99 47.61 -4.27
C LYS A 48 14.50 46.94 -5.52
N PHE A 49 14.11 47.47 -6.68
CA PHE A 49 14.59 47.00 -8.00
C PHE A 49 15.06 48.14 -8.87
N SER A 50 15.90 47.82 -9.87
CA SER A 50 16.34 48.73 -10.93
C SER A 50 16.45 47.94 -12.25
N ILE A 51 15.81 48.47 -13.28
CA ILE A 51 15.77 47.83 -14.61
C ILE A 51 15.88 48.89 -15.73
N PRO A 52 16.61 48.62 -16.82
CA PRO A 52 16.67 49.56 -17.95
C PRO A 52 15.27 49.89 -18.53
N ARG A 53 15.06 51.17 -18.86
CA ARG A 53 13.79 51.63 -19.45
C ARG A 53 13.71 51.27 -20.91
N HIS A 54 12.63 50.55 -21.29
CA HIS A 54 12.33 50.25 -22.68
C HIS A 54 10.87 50.66 -22.99
N GLU A 55 10.70 51.74 -23.71
CA GLU A 55 9.39 52.26 -24.08
C GLU A 55 8.68 51.34 -25.08
N GLY A 56 7.37 51.17 -24.89
CA GLY A 56 6.54 50.28 -25.71
C GLY A 56 6.51 48.82 -25.17
N TRP A 57 7.43 48.45 -24.25
CA TRP A 57 7.49 47.11 -23.72
C TRP A 57 6.62 46.95 -22.49
N VAL A 58 6.22 45.69 -22.19
CA VAL A 58 5.41 45.36 -21.04
C VAL A 58 6.29 44.81 -19.94
N LEU A 59 6.41 45.56 -18.83
CA LEU A 59 7.14 45.18 -17.63
C LEU A 59 6.20 44.38 -16.70
N THR A 60 6.60 43.18 -16.31
CA THR A 60 5.86 42.27 -15.46
C THR A 60 6.58 42.11 -14.14
N PHE A 61 5.86 42.25 -13.03
CA PHE A 61 6.33 42.00 -11.67
C PHE A 61 5.68 40.73 -11.15
N SER A 62 6.48 39.85 -10.62
CA SER A 62 5.99 38.57 -10.08
C SER A 62 6.81 38.08 -8.88
N SER A 63 6.17 37.43 -7.95
CA SER A 63 6.80 36.68 -6.85
C SER A 63 5.99 35.45 -6.52
N VAL A 64 6.62 34.44 -5.99
CA VAL A 64 5.96 33.18 -5.59
C VAL A 64 4.97 33.44 -4.46
N GLY A 65 3.72 33.05 -4.65
CA GLY A 65 2.63 33.32 -3.68
C GLY A 65 1.87 34.63 -3.94
N PHE A 66 2.24 35.40 -4.98
CA PHE A 66 1.61 36.68 -5.30
C PHE A 66 1.07 36.70 -6.73
N LYS A 67 0.01 37.51 -6.96
CA LYS A 67 -0.52 37.75 -8.31
C LYS A 67 0.42 38.64 -9.07
N SER A 68 0.81 38.23 -10.27
CA SER A 68 1.65 39.05 -11.14
C SER A 68 0.94 40.32 -11.56
N GLN A 69 1.67 41.44 -11.58
CA GLN A 69 1.21 42.74 -12.06
C GLN A 69 2.00 43.13 -13.29
N THR A 70 1.33 43.75 -14.28
CA THR A 70 1.96 44.19 -15.53
C THR A 70 1.75 45.66 -15.75
N ILE A 71 2.79 46.35 -16.26
CA ILE A 71 2.75 47.76 -16.61
C ILE A 71 3.32 47.89 -18.03
N LYS A 72 2.59 48.59 -18.94
CA LYS A 72 3.14 48.96 -20.23
C LYS A 72 3.98 50.25 -20.04
N VAL A 73 5.26 50.17 -20.34
CA VAL A 73 6.17 51.30 -20.23
C VAL A 73 5.98 52.26 -21.38
N ASP A 74 5.62 53.47 -21.09
CA ASP A 74 5.47 54.58 -22.08
C ASP A 74 6.19 55.84 -21.62
N ALA A 75 6.09 56.92 -22.40
CA ALA A 75 6.75 58.19 -22.10
C ALA A 75 6.30 58.85 -20.76
N HIS A 76 5.11 58.51 -20.29
CA HIS A 76 4.54 58.99 -19.03
C HIS A 76 4.77 58.12 -17.82
N THR A 77 5.37 56.93 -18.00
CA THR A 77 5.67 55.99 -16.91
C THR A 77 6.73 56.61 -15.97
N PRO A 78 6.44 56.78 -14.69
CA PRO A 78 7.38 57.32 -13.72
C PRO A 78 8.70 56.53 -13.68
N THR A 79 9.80 57.25 -13.39
CA THR A 79 11.14 56.62 -13.20
C THR A 79 11.26 55.88 -11.90
N HIS A 80 10.36 56.12 -10.93
CA HIS A 80 10.27 55.40 -9.66
C HIS A 80 8.87 54.83 -9.48
N LEU A 81 8.77 53.50 -9.31
CA LEU A 81 7.51 52.76 -9.23
C LEU A 81 7.35 52.11 -7.84
N LYS A 82 6.19 52.27 -7.26
CA LYS A 82 5.78 51.42 -6.12
C LYS A 82 4.82 50.37 -6.61
N ILE A 83 5.24 49.10 -6.50
CA ILE A 83 4.47 47.93 -7.00
C ILE A 83 3.92 47.22 -5.78
N VAL A 84 2.58 47.09 -5.70
CA VAL A 84 1.91 46.34 -4.65
C VAL A 84 1.40 45.03 -5.22
N LEU A 85 2.05 43.91 -4.88
CA LEU A 85 1.60 42.59 -5.28
C LEU A 85 0.61 42.06 -4.23
N LYS A 86 -0.55 41.65 -4.67
CA LYS A 86 -1.57 41.02 -3.83
C LYS A 86 -1.28 39.54 -3.68
N GLU A 87 -1.36 39.02 -2.45
CA GLU A 87 -1.28 37.59 -2.25
C GLU A 87 -2.25 36.81 -3.16
N ASP A 88 -1.76 35.72 -3.72
CA ASP A 88 -2.62 34.79 -4.46
C ASP A 88 -3.27 33.81 -3.49
N SER A 89 -4.17 34.34 -2.65
CA SER A 89 -4.98 33.57 -1.70
C SER A 89 -6.03 32.69 -2.35
N LYS A 90 -5.95 32.47 -3.66
CA LYS A 90 -6.77 31.43 -4.25
C LYS A 90 -6.30 30.09 -3.68
N SER A 91 -7.06 29.60 -2.67
CA SER A 91 -7.22 28.17 -2.52
C SER A 91 -7.28 27.60 -3.93
N LEU A 92 -6.55 26.50 -4.16
CA LEU A 92 -6.45 25.80 -5.46
C LEU A 92 -7.83 25.28 -5.91
N ASN A 93 -8.77 26.19 -6.10
CA ASN A 93 -9.95 25.96 -6.88
C ASN A 93 -9.49 25.79 -8.32
N GLU A 94 -9.88 24.68 -8.91
CA GLU A 94 -9.63 24.27 -10.28
C GLU A 94 -9.38 25.47 -11.20
N VAL A 95 -8.13 25.75 -11.51
CA VAL A 95 -7.79 26.69 -12.58
C VAL A 95 -8.16 25.96 -13.87
N VAL A 96 -9.40 26.15 -14.29
CA VAL A 96 -9.79 25.84 -15.66
C VAL A 96 -9.06 26.89 -16.51
N VAL A 97 -7.90 26.51 -17.01
CA VAL A 97 -7.17 27.29 -18.00
C VAL A 97 -8.04 27.33 -19.27
N LYS A 98 -8.95 28.30 -19.35
CA LYS A 98 -9.62 28.69 -20.57
C LYS A 98 -8.65 29.55 -21.38
N SER A 99 -7.56 28.99 -21.83
CA SER A 99 -6.74 29.62 -22.81
C SER A 99 -7.44 29.45 -24.17
N LYS A 100 -7.55 30.53 -24.95
CA LYS A 100 -7.80 30.50 -26.40
C LYS A 100 -6.56 29.95 -27.10
N ARG A 101 -5.96 28.87 -26.60
CA ARG A 101 -4.79 28.24 -27.17
C ARG A 101 -5.27 27.38 -28.34
N GLY A 102 -4.59 27.46 -29.49
CA GLY A 102 -4.82 26.59 -30.62
C GLY A 102 -4.68 25.11 -30.23
N ARG A 103 -5.01 24.20 -31.14
CA ARG A 103 -4.91 22.76 -30.92
C ARG A 103 -3.48 22.42 -30.49
N TYR A 104 -3.29 21.80 -29.31
CA TYR A 104 -1.96 21.40 -28.80
C TYR A 104 -1.25 20.48 -29.81
N SER A 105 -0.03 20.79 -30.15
CA SER A 105 0.87 19.97 -30.95
C SER A 105 2.14 19.72 -30.18
N ARG A 106 2.68 18.52 -30.28
CA ARG A 106 4.02 18.19 -29.76
C ARG A 106 5.13 18.55 -30.74
N LYS A 107 4.77 18.63 -32.03
CA LYS A 107 5.72 18.93 -33.08
C LYS A 107 6.01 20.44 -33.09
N ASN A 108 7.30 20.79 -33.07
CA ASN A 108 7.79 22.19 -33.02
C ASN A 108 7.27 22.96 -31.79
N ASN A 109 7.15 22.30 -30.62
CA ASN A 109 6.70 22.90 -29.37
C ASN A 109 7.90 23.22 -28.48
N PRO A 110 8.20 24.49 -28.18
CA PRO A 110 9.35 24.88 -27.38
C PRO A 110 9.33 24.25 -25.97
N ALA A 111 8.16 24.09 -25.35
CA ALA A 111 8.04 23.44 -24.05
C ALA A 111 8.41 21.95 -24.12
N VAL A 112 8.06 21.27 -25.23
CA VAL A 112 8.42 19.87 -25.44
C VAL A 112 9.92 19.72 -25.67
N GLU A 113 10.52 20.62 -26.45
CA GLU A 113 11.98 20.58 -26.69
C GLU A 113 12.76 20.87 -25.39
N LEU A 114 12.32 21.84 -24.61
CA LEU A 114 12.90 22.10 -23.28
C LEU A 114 12.79 20.86 -22.38
N MET A 115 11.61 20.24 -22.29
CA MET A 115 11.41 19.07 -21.45
C MET A 115 12.21 17.84 -21.90
N LYS A 116 12.46 17.65 -23.19
CA LYS A 116 13.38 16.61 -23.67
C LYS A 116 14.79 16.81 -23.11
N ARG A 117 15.27 18.07 -23.13
CA ARG A 117 16.58 18.44 -22.57
C ARG A 117 16.63 18.22 -21.05
N VAL A 118 15.57 18.59 -20.32
CA VAL A 118 15.43 18.36 -18.87
C VAL A 118 15.48 16.87 -18.56
N ILE A 119 14.76 16.03 -19.30
CA ILE A 119 14.72 14.56 -19.11
C ILE A 119 16.11 13.94 -19.41
N GLU A 120 16.85 14.47 -20.35
CA GLU A 120 18.20 14.01 -20.64
C GLU A 120 19.17 14.47 -19.55
N ALA A 121 19.10 15.73 -19.11
CA ALA A 121 19.95 16.31 -18.08
C ALA A 121 19.76 15.63 -16.71
N LYS A 122 18.55 15.15 -16.39
CA LYS A 122 18.28 14.50 -15.11
C LYS A 122 19.17 13.28 -14.83
N LYS A 123 19.68 12.61 -15.86
CA LYS A 123 20.58 11.46 -15.71
C LYS A 123 21.88 11.83 -14.99
N GLN A 124 22.32 13.06 -15.15
CA GLN A 124 23.53 13.57 -14.50
C GLN A 124 23.28 14.08 -13.09
N SER A 125 22.05 14.48 -12.78
CA SER A 125 21.64 15.10 -11.51
C SER A 125 21.19 14.10 -10.44
N HIS A 126 21.34 12.80 -10.65
CA HIS A 126 20.89 11.79 -9.70
C HIS A 126 21.94 11.58 -8.60
N LEU A 127 21.53 11.64 -7.32
CA LEU A 127 22.43 11.44 -6.17
C LEU A 127 23.11 10.06 -6.19
N ASP A 128 22.50 9.05 -6.79
CA ASP A 128 23.07 7.70 -6.97
C ASP A 128 24.34 7.68 -7.85
N ASN A 129 24.68 8.80 -8.50
CA ASN A 129 25.93 8.95 -9.23
C ASN A 129 27.14 9.06 -8.29
N TYR A 130 26.93 9.52 -7.05
CA TYR A 130 27.99 9.65 -6.06
C TYR A 130 28.39 8.29 -5.48
N PRO A 131 29.68 8.10 -5.13
CA PRO A 131 30.14 6.90 -4.43
C PRO A 131 29.47 6.70 -3.08
N TYR A 132 29.31 7.79 -2.34
CA TYR A 132 28.63 7.86 -1.05
C TYR A 132 27.82 9.14 -0.96
N TYR A 133 26.71 9.08 -0.24
CA TYR A 133 26.03 10.27 0.29
C TYR A 133 25.23 9.92 1.54
N GLN A 134 24.97 10.93 2.33
CA GLN A 134 24.07 10.86 3.48
C GLN A 134 23.30 12.17 3.66
N TYR A 135 22.16 12.10 4.32
CA TYR A 135 21.40 13.26 4.79
C TYR A 135 20.55 12.90 6.00
N ASN A 136 20.12 13.90 6.76
CA ASN A 136 19.09 13.75 7.78
C ASN A 136 17.74 14.16 7.20
N ARG A 137 16.71 13.43 7.56
CA ARG A 137 15.31 13.69 7.19
C ARG A 137 14.45 13.79 8.43
N TYR A 138 13.89 14.97 8.66
CA TYR A 138 12.78 15.16 9.59
C TYR A 138 11.47 15.02 8.83
N GLN A 139 10.52 14.25 9.36
CA GLN A 139 9.18 14.10 8.81
C GLN A 139 8.14 14.23 9.90
N LYS A 140 7.15 15.10 9.67
CA LYS A 140 5.92 15.22 10.46
C LYS A 140 4.74 14.76 9.63
N LEU A 141 3.92 13.85 10.17
CA LEU A 141 2.71 13.34 9.56
C LEU A 141 1.54 13.63 10.48
N THR A 142 0.61 14.45 10.03
CA THR A 142 -0.59 14.84 10.78
C THR A 142 -1.83 14.25 10.12
N LEU A 143 -2.70 13.62 10.91
CA LEU A 143 -4.04 13.21 10.51
C LEU A 143 -5.05 14.07 11.26
N SER A 144 -5.98 14.68 10.51
CA SER A 144 -7.05 15.52 11.07
C SER A 144 -8.40 15.11 10.50
N LEU A 145 -9.47 15.27 11.27
CA LEU A 145 -10.81 15.31 10.69
C LEU A 145 -10.94 16.62 9.93
N ASN A 146 -11.53 16.58 8.74
CA ASN A 146 -11.57 17.70 7.80
C ASN A 146 -12.99 18.21 7.60
N ASP A 147 -13.14 19.51 7.35
CA ASP A 147 -14.44 20.18 7.10
C ASP A 147 -15.39 20.00 8.31
N VAL A 148 -14.85 20.19 9.51
CA VAL A 148 -15.58 20.04 10.77
C VAL A 148 -16.48 21.25 10.97
N LYS A 149 -17.78 21.00 11.18
CA LYS A 149 -18.74 22.05 11.49
C LYS A 149 -18.93 22.16 13.00
N PRO A 150 -18.78 23.33 13.59
CA PRO A 150 -19.04 23.51 15.03
C PRO A 150 -20.44 23.06 15.45
N GLU A 151 -21.45 23.27 14.60
CA GLU A 151 -22.83 22.85 14.85
C GLU A 151 -22.97 21.32 14.97
N ASP A 152 -22.18 20.53 14.25
CA ASP A 152 -22.18 19.05 14.36
C ASP A 152 -21.65 18.58 15.72
N ILE A 153 -20.81 19.37 16.36
CA ILE A 153 -20.26 19.10 17.70
C ILE A 153 -21.24 19.55 18.76
N GLU A 154 -21.84 20.75 18.61
CA GLU A 154 -22.82 21.31 19.54
C GLU A 154 -24.14 20.51 19.55
N SER A 155 -24.54 19.95 18.40
CA SER A 155 -25.77 19.16 18.24
C SER A 155 -25.75 17.78 18.89
N GLY A 156 -24.61 17.35 19.44
CA GLY A 156 -24.53 16.19 20.31
C GLY A 156 -23.99 14.89 19.68
N ARG A 157 -23.46 14.88 18.46
CA ARG A 157 -22.74 13.73 17.91
C ARG A 157 -21.52 13.33 18.76
N PHE A 158 -20.90 14.31 19.43
CA PHE A 158 -19.75 14.13 20.32
C PHE A 158 -20.02 14.60 21.77
N GLY A 159 -21.27 14.92 22.12
CA GLY A 159 -21.63 15.58 23.36
C GLY A 159 -21.29 17.08 23.35
N LYS A 160 -21.94 17.88 24.18
CA LYS A 160 -21.64 19.33 24.36
C LYS A 160 -20.28 19.48 25.06
N SER A 161 -19.20 19.34 24.31
CA SER A 161 -17.83 19.30 24.86
C SER A 161 -17.03 20.47 24.33
N GLN A 162 -17.01 21.56 25.07
CA GLN A 162 -16.25 22.79 24.74
C GLN A 162 -14.77 22.49 24.43
N TRP A 163 -14.18 21.52 25.14
CA TRP A 163 -12.78 21.11 24.92
C TRP A 163 -12.50 20.50 23.55
N VAL A 164 -13.52 20.00 22.82
CA VAL A 164 -13.38 19.56 21.42
C VAL A 164 -13.32 20.76 20.50
N LEU A 165 -14.13 21.80 20.78
CA LEU A 165 -14.10 23.05 20.01
C LEU A 165 -12.77 23.77 20.15
N ASP A 166 -12.17 23.74 21.35
CA ASP A 166 -10.85 24.35 21.61
C ASP A 166 -9.71 23.72 20.81
N GLN A 167 -9.90 22.49 20.33
CA GLN A 167 -8.94 21.73 19.53
C GLN A 167 -9.05 22.00 18.03
N ILE A 168 -10.16 22.61 17.60
CA ILE A 168 -10.41 22.91 16.18
C ILE A 168 -9.55 24.10 15.77
N GLU A 169 -8.92 23.98 14.60
CA GLU A 169 -8.11 25.04 14.01
C GLU A 169 -8.37 25.14 12.50
N THR A 170 -7.99 26.27 11.90
CA THR A 170 -8.07 26.43 10.44
C THR A 170 -6.79 25.88 9.83
N SER A 171 -6.94 24.91 8.93
CA SER A 171 -5.81 24.34 8.21
C SER A 171 -5.23 25.34 7.19
N PRO A 172 -3.91 25.59 7.19
CA PRO A 172 -3.27 26.44 6.21
C PRO A 172 -3.22 25.83 4.81
N TYR A 173 -3.54 24.55 4.65
CA TYR A 173 -3.43 23.82 3.38
C TYR A 173 -4.70 23.92 2.52
N ASN A 174 -5.88 23.97 3.15
CA ASN A 174 -7.16 23.98 2.44
C ASN A 174 -8.16 25.02 2.96
N ASN A 175 -7.75 25.86 3.94
CA ASN A 175 -8.55 26.91 4.59
C ASN A 175 -9.87 26.39 5.20
N LYS A 176 -9.94 25.10 5.58
CA LYS A 176 -11.09 24.49 6.25
C LYS A 176 -10.81 24.31 7.74
N LEU A 177 -11.89 24.23 8.52
CA LEU A 177 -11.80 23.86 9.93
C LEU A 177 -11.43 22.38 10.04
N VAL A 178 -10.40 22.09 10.81
CA VAL A 178 -9.88 20.75 11.04
C VAL A 178 -9.74 20.47 12.52
N LEU A 179 -9.90 19.20 12.88
CA LEU A 179 -9.65 18.69 14.22
C LEU A 179 -8.47 17.71 14.11
N PRO A 180 -7.24 18.11 14.49
CA PRO A 180 -6.11 17.20 14.54
C PRO A 180 -6.38 16.04 15.50
N VAL A 181 -6.13 14.81 15.04
CA VAL A 181 -6.41 13.60 15.83
C VAL A 181 -5.16 12.73 16.02
N SER A 182 -4.13 12.92 15.20
CA SER A 182 -2.86 12.22 15.35
C SER A 182 -1.70 13.01 14.74
N VAL A 183 -0.56 12.97 15.41
CA VAL A 183 0.72 13.52 14.93
C VAL A 183 1.82 12.51 15.15
N ASP A 184 2.59 12.26 14.10
CA ASP A 184 3.76 11.39 14.11
C ASP A 184 4.98 12.17 13.63
N GLU A 185 6.05 12.17 14.42
CA GLU A 185 7.33 12.76 14.05
C GLU A 185 8.40 11.69 13.95
N THR A 186 9.23 11.77 12.93
CA THR A 186 10.34 10.83 12.71
C THR A 186 11.57 11.56 12.22
N VAL A 187 12.72 11.27 12.82
CA VAL A 187 14.04 11.72 12.38
C VAL A 187 14.82 10.51 11.88
N THR A 188 15.25 10.56 10.63
CA THR A 188 15.93 9.45 9.97
C THR A 188 17.22 9.95 9.34
N GLN A 189 18.33 9.23 9.53
CA GLN A 189 19.54 9.40 8.75
C GLN A 189 19.50 8.42 7.58
N HIS A 190 19.57 8.94 6.38
CA HIS A 190 19.71 8.16 5.15
C HIS A 190 21.18 8.07 4.79
N ILE A 191 21.66 6.87 4.45
CA ILE A 191 23.03 6.62 4.02
C ILE A 191 23.06 5.73 2.78
N TYR A 192 23.88 6.11 1.82
CA TYR A 192 24.02 5.41 0.55
C TYR A 192 25.47 5.12 0.23
N ARG A 193 25.72 4.00 -0.41
CA ARG A 193 26.99 3.60 -1.01
C ARG A 193 26.73 2.95 -2.37
N LYS A 194 27.48 3.37 -3.38
CA LYS A 194 27.33 2.89 -4.77
C LYS A 194 27.90 1.49 -4.96
N GLU A 195 29.09 1.20 -4.44
CA GLU A 195 29.80 -0.06 -4.64
C GLU A 195 30.36 -0.65 -3.35
N PRO A 196 29.93 -1.89 -2.97
CA PRO A 196 28.73 -2.58 -3.47
C PRO A 196 27.47 -1.82 -3.07
N LYS A 197 26.49 -1.72 -3.99
CA LYS A 197 25.28 -0.89 -3.78
C LYS A 197 24.59 -1.26 -2.47
N SER A 198 24.44 -0.27 -1.61
CA SER A 198 23.77 -0.42 -0.32
C SER A 198 23.17 0.90 0.11
N GLU A 199 21.93 0.83 0.53
CA GLU A 199 21.15 1.94 1.05
C GLU A 199 20.58 1.56 2.40
N LYS A 200 20.69 2.44 3.41
CA LYS A 200 20.21 2.21 4.76
C LYS A 200 19.52 3.45 5.30
N GLU A 201 18.51 3.23 6.12
CA GLU A 201 17.86 4.25 6.93
C GLU A 201 18.06 3.94 8.42
N ILE A 202 18.52 4.91 9.18
CA ILE A 202 18.73 4.82 10.62
C ILE A 202 17.75 5.78 11.29
N ILE A 203 16.74 5.25 11.95
CA ILE A 203 15.76 6.04 12.68
C ILE A 203 16.40 6.47 14.00
N LYS A 204 16.69 7.77 14.10
CA LYS A 204 17.31 8.41 15.28
C LYS A 204 16.29 8.78 16.35
N GLY A 205 15.08 9.12 15.92
CA GLY A 205 13.99 9.48 16.83
C GLY A 205 12.64 9.22 16.17
N GLN A 206 11.69 8.75 16.95
CA GLN A 206 10.30 8.56 16.52
C GLN A 206 9.37 8.77 17.71
N GLN A 207 8.35 9.59 17.51
CA GLN A 207 7.26 9.76 18.46
C GLN A 207 5.92 9.82 17.76
N SER A 208 4.88 9.38 18.48
CA SER A 208 3.50 9.38 18.00
C SER A 208 2.60 9.92 19.11
N GLN A 209 1.70 10.81 18.78
CA GLN A 209 0.72 11.41 19.68
C GLN A 209 -0.68 11.26 19.12
N GLY A 210 -1.69 11.30 19.98
CA GLY A 210 -3.08 11.29 19.57
C GLY A 210 -3.72 9.91 19.51
N VAL A 211 -4.73 9.77 18.65
CA VAL A 211 -5.58 8.57 18.51
C VAL A 211 -4.77 7.31 18.16
N ASN A 212 -3.61 7.46 17.53
CA ASN A 212 -2.70 6.35 17.27
C ASN A 212 -2.23 5.64 18.54
N LYS A 213 -2.02 6.40 19.63
CA LYS A 213 -1.76 5.83 20.95
C LYS A 213 -2.96 5.07 21.51
N LEU A 214 -4.19 5.58 21.28
CA LEU A 214 -5.42 4.96 21.75
C LEU A 214 -5.77 3.67 21.05
N LEU A 215 -5.67 3.70 19.72
CA LEU A 215 -6.07 2.56 18.90
C LEU A 215 -5.15 1.37 19.13
N GLN A 216 -3.95 1.56 19.68
CA GLN A 216 -2.97 0.50 19.92
C GLN A 216 -2.88 -0.53 18.77
N THR A 217 -3.40 -0.12 17.58
CA THR A 217 -3.39 -0.93 16.36
C THR A 217 -1.96 -1.27 15.91
N GLY A 218 -1.01 -0.94 16.78
CA GLY A 218 0.39 -0.91 16.46
C GLY A 218 0.63 0.20 15.43
N ASP A 219 1.69 0.09 14.67
CA ASP A 219 1.98 1.02 13.59
C ASP A 219 1.03 0.91 12.38
N ALA A 220 -0.08 0.16 12.46
CA ALA A 220 -0.89 -0.19 11.27
C ALA A 220 -1.45 1.03 10.55
N LEU A 221 -2.05 1.97 11.28
CA LEU A 221 -2.56 3.20 10.68
C LEU A 221 -1.41 4.06 10.16
N ASN A 222 -0.37 4.23 10.98
CA ASN A 222 0.82 4.99 10.60
C ASN A 222 1.53 4.38 9.41
N VAL A 223 1.57 3.05 9.32
CA VAL A 223 2.24 2.38 8.22
C VAL A 223 1.38 2.39 6.96
N ILE A 224 0.05 2.24 7.07
CA ILE A 224 -0.86 2.48 5.94
C ILE A 224 -0.68 3.90 5.44
N LEU A 225 -0.66 4.89 6.33
CA LEU A 225 -0.41 6.27 5.96
C LEU A 225 0.99 6.48 5.38
N LYS A 226 2.03 5.86 5.92
CA LYS A 226 3.40 5.94 5.40
C LYS A 226 3.57 5.21 4.06
N ASP A 227 2.91 4.08 3.86
CA ASP A 227 2.95 3.34 2.59
C ASP A 227 2.14 4.05 1.49
N VAL A 228 1.01 4.62 1.88
CA VAL A 228 0.13 5.40 1.00
C VAL A 228 0.73 6.76 0.66
N PHE A 229 1.38 7.42 1.63
CA PHE A 229 2.00 8.74 1.49
C PHE A 229 3.53 8.66 1.55
N GLN A 230 4.11 7.84 0.66
CA GLN A 230 5.57 7.71 0.52
C GLN A 230 6.22 9.05 0.11
N SER A 231 7.51 9.16 0.30
CA SER A 231 8.28 10.28 -0.24
C SER A 231 8.18 10.30 -1.76
N VAL A 232 7.99 11.46 -2.31
CA VAL A 232 7.91 11.68 -3.76
C VAL A 232 9.31 11.99 -4.26
N ASP A 233 9.80 11.25 -5.26
CA ASP A 233 10.98 11.61 -6.02
C ASP A 233 10.58 11.85 -7.48
N ILE A 234 10.62 13.12 -7.90
CA ILE A 234 10.29 13.48 -9.28
C ILE A 234 11.38 13.03 -10.28
N TYR A 235 12.59 12.72 -9.80
CA TYR A 235 13.68 12.21 -10.62
C TYR A 235 13.53 10.73 -10.96
N ASP A 236 12.65 9.99 -10.27
CA ASP A 236 12.21 8.66 -10.70
C ASP A 236 11.34 8.75 -11.97
N ASP A 237 11.26 7.68 -12.74
CA ASP A 237 10.37 7.61 -13.90
C ASP A 237 8.90 7.45 -13.49
N TYR A 238 8.66 6.75 -12.38
CA TYR A 238 7.37 6.54 -11.77
C TYR A 238 7.42 6.85 -10.27
N ILE A 239 6.53 7.69 -9.83
CA ILE A 239 6.33 8.03 -8.41
C ILE A 239 5.32 7.05 -7.85
N ARG A 240 5.72 6.19 -6.93
CA ARG A 240 4.81 5.27 -6.26
C ARG A 240 4.05 6.00 -5.16
N LEU A 241 2.76 6.22 -5.38
CA LEU A 241 1.89 6.95 -4.47
C LEU A 241 0.52 6.27 -4.42
N LEU A 242 -0.08 6.15 -3.23
CA LEU A 242 -1.40 5.51 -3.08
C LEU A 242 -1.45 4.09 -3.69
N GLN A 243 -0.33 3.36 -3.63
CA GLN A 243 -0.14 2.03 -4.22
C GLN A 243 -0.09 2.00 -5.76
N TYR A 244 -0.15 3.15 -6.44
CA TYR A 244 -0.09 3.25 -7.90
C TYR A 244 1.19 3.91 -8.41
N PRO A 245 1.69 3.51 -9.57
CA PRO A 245 2.82 4.16 -10.22
C PRO A 245 2.34 5.39 -11.01
N PHE A 246 2.43 6.56 -10.42
CA PHE A 246 2.18 7.82 -11.12
C PHE A 246 3.35 8.14 -12.04
N VAL A 247 3.07 8.57 -13.26
CA VAL A 247 4.13 8.98 -14.18
C VAL A 247 4.74 10.29 -13.70
N SER A 248 6.07 10.33 -13.50
CA SER A 248 6.77 11.57 -13.17
C SER A 248 6.71 12.58 -14.31
N PRO A 249 6.54 13.88 -14.03
CA PRO A 249 6.54 14.91 -15.08
C PRO A 249 7.90 15.07 -15.79
N ILE A 250 8.98 14.52 -15.25
CA ILE A 250 10.30 14.45 -15.87
C ILE A 250 10.76 13.00 -16.09
N GLY A 251 9.82 12.03 -16.05
CA GLY A 251 10.09 10.62 -16.35
C GLY A 251 10.34 10.37 -17.84
N ARG A 252 10.97 9.24 -18.17
CA ARG A 252 11.28 8.88 -19.58
C ARG A 252 10.07 8.85 -20.49
N THR A 253 8.90 8.48 -19.99
CA THR A 253 7.64 8.43 -20.74
C THR A 253 6.84 9.73 -20.69
N ALA A 254 7.32 10.75 -19.98
CA ALA A 254 6.60 11.98 -19.69
C ALA A 254 6.15 12.74 -20.94
N ILE A 255 6.99 12.84 -21.97
CA ILE A 255 6.67 13.52 -23.22
C ILE A 255 5.44 12.90 -23.92
N SER A 256 5.28 11.59 -23.86
CA SER A 256 4.12 10.91 -24.42
C SER A 256 2.88 11.01 -23.52
N PHE A 257 3.07 11.19 -22.23
CA PHE A 257 2.03 11.17 -21.22
C PHE A 257 1.44 12.54 -20.92
N TYR A 258 2.27 13.61 -20.93
CA TYR A 258 1.87 14.98 -20.59
C TYR A 258 1.84 15.92 -21.78
N ARG A 259 1.13 17.04 -21.58
CA ARG A 259 1.20 18.26 -22.38
C ARG A 259 1.91 19.30 -21.56
N TYR A 260 2.91 19.99 -22.15
CA TYR A 260 3.71 21.01 -21.49
C TYR A 260 3.50 22.36 -22.12
N TYR A 261 3.49 23.38 -21.29
CA TYR A 261 3.34 24.78 -21.69
C TYR A 261 4.36 25.61 -20.94
N ILE A 262 5.13 26.43 -21.61
CA ILE A 262 5.94 27.48 -20.98
C ILE A 262 4.99 28.66 -20.74
N GLU A 263 4.84 29.08 -19.48
CA GLU A 263 4.04 30.24 -19.10
C GLU A 263 4.87 31.52 -19.20
N ASP A 264 6.01 31.53 -18.55
CA ASP A 264 6.94 32.65 -18.49
C ASP A 264 8.34 32.20 -18.02
N THR A 265 9.21 33.17 -17.77
CA THR A 265 10.50 32.97 -17.11
C THR A 265 10.53 33.86 -15.89
N VAL A 266 10.76 33.27 -14.71
CA VAL A 266 10.66 33.95 -13.41
C VAL A 266 11.90 33.71 -12.57
N TYR A 267 12.18 34.62 -11.65
CA TYR A 267 13.13 34.36 -10.60
C TYR A 267 12.44 33.61 -9.45
N VAL A 268 13.05 32.49 -9.03
CA VAL A 268 12.71 31.79 -7.78
C VAL A 268 13.90 31.98 -6.87
N ASP A 269 13.74 32.70 -5.80
CA ASP A 269 14.82 33.25 -4.98
C ASP A 269 15.79 34.08 -5.85
N ARG A 270 17.01 33.59 -6.07
CA ARG A 270 18.04 34.24 -6.89
C ARG A 270 18.26 33.57 -8.23
N ASP A 271 17.56 32.48 -8.55
CA ASP A 271 17.77 31.66 -9.70
C ASP A 271 16.72 31.95 -10.79
N LEU A 272 17.16 32.22 -12.02
CA LEU A 272 16.27 32.38 -13.16
C LEU A 272 15.75 31.01 -13.59
N CYS A 273 14.41 30.88 -13.69
CA CYS A 273 13.75 29.60 -14.00
C CYS A 273 12.76 29.76 -15.16
N TYR A 274 12.69 28.75 -16.02
CA TYR A 274 11.54 28.54 -16.88
C TYR A 274 10.39 28.02 -16.02
N HIS A 275 9.27 28.73 -16.04
CA HIS A 275 8.03 28.31 -15.42
C HIS A 275 7.18 27.55 -16.43
N LEU A 276 6.97 26.26 -16.19
CA LEU A 276 6.20 25.38 -17.05
C LEU A 276 4.96 24.88 -16.31
N GLN A 277 3.85 24.81 -17.04
CA GLN A 277 2.69 24.03 -16.64
C GLN A 277 2.65 22.71 -17.41
N PHE A 278 2.16 21.66 -16.74
CA PHE A 278 1.93 20.37 -17.36
C PHE A 278 0.61 19.75 -16.93
N ILE A 279 -0.02 19.02 -17.85
CA ILE A 279 -1.27 18.29 -17.62
C ILE A 279 -1.23 16.94 -18.34
N PRO A 280 -1.78 15.85 -17.75
CA PRO A 280 -1.87 14.57 -18.45
C PRO A 280 -2.73 14.67 -19.71
N ASN A 281 -2.40 13.91 -20.75
CA ASN A 281 -3.25 13.80 -21.94
C ASN A 281 -4.64 13.26 -21.61
N ASN A 282 -4.69 12.28 -20.70
CA ASN A 282 -5.92 11.78 -20.09
C ASN A 282 -5.85 12.00 -18.58
N GLN A 283 -6.75 12.84 -18.06
CA GLN A 283 -6.78 13.19 -16.63
C GLN A 283 -7.25 12.05 -15.70
N GLN A 284 -7.68 10.92 -16.25
CA GLN A 284 -8.05 9.73 -15.48
C GLN A 284 -6.86 8.81 -15.22
N ASP A 285 -5.82 8.91 -16.06
CA ASP A 285 -4.59 8.11 -15.86
C ASP A 285 -3.85 8.58 -14.59
N PHE A 286 -3.04 7.69 -14.01
CA PHE A 286 -2.24 7.98 -12.82
C PHE A 286 -1.08 8.91 -13.18
N GLY A 287 -1.33 10.18 -13.06
CA GLY A 287 -0.39 11.27 -13.35
C GLY A 287 -0.82 12.53 -12.63
N PHE A 288 0.03 13.54 -12.68
CA PHE A 288 -0.19 14.83 -12.04
C PHE A 288 -0.50 15.91 -13.06
N ARG A 289 -1.14 16.96 -12.64
CA ARG A 289 -1.07 18.29 -13.25
C ARG A 289 -0.25 19.17 -12.33
N GLY A 290 0.38 20.20 -12.86
CA GLY A 290 1.15 21.06 -11.96
C GLY A 290 2.08 22.01 -12.67
N GLU A 291 3.04 22.48 -11.91
CA GLU A 291 4.02 23.47 -12.31
C GLU A 291 5.44 22.95 -12.05
N LEU A 292 6.34 23.26 -12.97
CA LEU A 292 7.78 23.01 -12.82
C LEU A 292 8.51 24.33 -13.01
N TYR A 293 9.44 24.59 -12.13
CA TYR A 293 10.38 25.70 -12.22
C TYR A 293 11.76 25.12 -12.52
N VAL A 294 12.17 25.21 -13.76
CA VAL A 294 13.41 24.62 -14.27
C VAL A 294 14.45 25.71 -14.43
N LEU A 295 15.63 25.52 -13.88
CA LEU A 295 16.74 26.49 -14.02
C LEU A 295 17.01 26.82 -15.48
N ALA A 296 17.17 28.10 -15.76
CA ALA A 296 17.48 28.60 -17.09
C ALA A 296 18.99 28.62 -17.36
N ASP A 297 19.72 27.67 -16.77
CA ASP A 297 21.15 27.45 -16.97
C ASP A 297 21.42 26.11 -17.68
N SER A 298 22.70 25.74 -17.78
CA SER A 298 23.13 24.49 -18.43
C SER A 298 22.70 23.23 -17.68
N SER A 299 22.38 23.32 -16.37
CA SER A 299 21.99 22.17 -15.54
C SER A 299 20.56 21.73 -15.83
N LEU A 300 19.68 22.65 -16.19
CA LEU A 300 18.24 22.42 -16.40
C LEU A 300 17.59 21.67 -15.21
N HIS A 301 18.13 21.88 -13.99
CA HIS A 301 17.63 21.22 -12.80
C HIS A 301 16.27 21.80 -12.38
N VAL A 302 15.41 21.00 -11.78
CA VAL A 302 14.14 21.47 -11.23
C VAL A 302 14.42 22.14 -9.88
N LYS A 303 14.18 23.45 -9.79
CA LYS A 303 14.32 24.25 -8.56
C LYS A 303 13.12 24.05 -7.63
N LYS A 304 11.93 24.02 -8.22
CA LYS A 304 10.67 23.87 -7.50
C LYS A 304 9.67 23.10 -8.36
N CYS A 305 8.84 22.32 -7.68
CA CYS A 305 7.83 21.49 -8.32
C CYS A 305 6.54 21.51 -7.49
N LYS A 306 5.41 21.75 -8.15
CA LYS A 306 4.09 21.61 -7.55
C LYS A 306 3.31 20.57 -8.32
N LEU A 307 2.91 19.50 -7.65
CA LEU A 307 2.12 18.41 -8.23
C LEU A 307 0.73 18.41 -7.63
N THR A 308 -0.26 18.26 -8.46
CA THR A 308 -1.65 18.13 -8.04
C THR A 308 -2.29 16.96 -8.75
N MET A 309 -2.95 16.08 -8.01
CA MET A 309 -3.70 15.00 -8.61
C MET A 309 -4.95 15.58 -9.30
N PRO A 310 -5.22 15.24 -10.58
CA PRO A 310 -6.45 15.67 -11.24
C PRO A 310 -7.69 15.11 -10.53
N LYS A 311 -8.72 15.93 -10.33
CA LYS A 311 -10.00 15.49 -9.74
C LYS A 311 -10.67 14.33 -10.50
N LYS A 312 -10.33 14.15 -11.78
CA LYS A 312 -10.83 13.05 -12.62
C LYS A 312 -9.97 11.80 -12.57
N SER A 313 -8.87 11.81 -11.81
CA SER A 313 -8.00 10.64 -11.65
C SER A 313 -8.78 9.45 -11.13
N ASP A 314 -8.39 8.25 -11.54
CA ASP A 314 -9.03 6.99 -11.15
C ASP A 314 -8.60 6.51 -9.75
N VAL A 315 -8.25 7.43 -8.89
CA VAL A 315 -7.95 7.18 -7.48
C VAL A 315 -9.22 7.30 -6.65
N ASN A 316 -9.45 6.32 -5.79
CA ASN A 316 -10.58 6.33 -4.86
C ASN A 316 -10.26 7.09 -3.59
N PHE A 317 -11.30 7.54 -2.91
CA PHE A 317 -11.25 8.12 -1.56
C PHE A 317 -10.38 9.37 -1.41
N VAL A 318 -9.70 9.81 -2.45
CA VAL A 318 -8.88 11.02 -2.46
C VAL A 318 -9.62 12.10 -3.25
N GLU A 319 -10.01 13.19 -2.58
CA GLU A 319 -10.67 14.33 -3.24
C GLU A 319 -9.64 15.29 -3.82
N ASN A 320 -8.59 15.58 -3.07
CA ASN A 320 -7.48 16.42 -3.47
C ASN A 320 -6.17 15.81 -2.96
N LEU A 321 -5.09 15.97 -3.73
CA LEU A 321 -3.74 15.62 -3.32
C LEU A 321 -2.78 16.61 -3.96
N HIS A 322 -1.90 17.17 -3.13
CA HIS A 322 -0.91 18.14 -3.53
C HIS A 322 0.46 17.76 -2.98
N VAL A 323 1.49 18.02 -3.78
CA VAL A 323 2.90 17.89 -3.39
C VAL A 323 3.61 19.19 -3.78
N ASP A 324 4.38 19.74 -2.87
CA ASP A 324 5.23 20.92 -3.07
C ASP A 324 6.65 20.56 -2.70
N GLN A 325 7.56 20.61 -3.67
CA GLN A 325 8.97 20.27 -3.49
C GLN A 325 9.85 21.45 -3.86
N GLU A 326 10.90 21.66 -3.04
CA GLU A 326 11.90 22.68 -3.26
C GLU A 326 13.29 22.06 -3.18
N PHE A 327 14.13 22.45 -4.13
CA PHE A 327 15.51 22.02 -4.22
C PHE A 327 16.44 23.20 -3.98
N THR A 328 17.51 22.96 -3.23
CA THR A 328 18.49 23.98 -2.87
C THR A 328 19.88 23.57 -3.38
N ARG A 329 20.65 24.53 -3.83
CA ARG A 329 22.03 24.33 -4.24
C ARG A 329 22.93 24.32 -3.02
N LEU A 330 23.72 23.27 -2.84
CA LEU A 330 24.73 23.16 -1.81
C LEU A 330 26.01 23.89 -2.20
N ASP A 331 26.89 24.11 -1.23
CA ASP A 331 28.18 24.81 -1.44
C ASP A 331 29.09 24.10 -2.45
N ASN A 332 28.96 22.77 -2.59
CA ASN A 332 29.66 21.96 -3.60
C ASN A 332 29.05 22.07 -5.01
N GLY A 333 27.98 22.85 -5.17
CA GLY A 333 27.30 23.07 -6.44
C GLY A 333 26.16 22.13 -6.76
N GLU A 334 25.93 21.08 -5.94
CA GLU A 334 24.87 20.08 -6.16
C GLU A 334 23.49 20.59 -5.73
N TRP A 335 22.49 20.23 -6.51
CA TRP A 335 21.10 20.49 -6.21
C TRP A 335 20.47 19.31 -5.47
N VAL A 336 19.93 19.55 -4.30
CA VAL A 336 19.34 18.52 -3.44
C VAL A 336 17.94 18.92 -3.01
N LEU A 337 17.09 17.92 -2.78
CA LEU A 337 15.75 18.12 -2.22
C LEU A 337 15.88 18.56 -0.75
N THR A 338 15.30 19.69 -0.38
CA THR A 338 15.31 20.20 1.00
C THR A 338 13.94 20.26 1.64
N LYS A 339 12.89 20.37 0.82
CA LYS A 339 11.50 20.41 1.26
C LYS A 339 10.64 19.49 0.40
N ASP A 340 9.82 18.66 1.03
CA ASP A 340 8.82 17.81 0.39
C ASP A 340 7.55 17.80 1.26
N ASP A 341 6.63 18.69 0.95
CA ASP A 341 5.34 18.80 1.63
C ASP A 341 4.24 18.16 0.78
N MET A 342 3.45 17.32 1.40
CA MET A 342 2.30 16.69 0.74
C MET A 342 1.08 16.78 1.65
N TRP A 343 -0.06 17.10 1.06
CA TRP A 343 -1.33 16.99 1.77
C TRP A 343 -2.41 16.38 0.90
N ALA A 344 -3.34 15.67 1.52
CA ALA A 344 -4.43 15.01 0.83
C ALA A 344 -5.73 15.10 1.64
N GLU A 345 -6.82 15.41 0.95
CA GLU A 345 -8.17 15.31 1.47
C GLU A 345 -8.73 13.93 1.13
N LEU A 346 -9.12 13.17 2.15
CA LEU A 346 -9.67 11.83 2.04
C LEU A 346 -11.16 11.84 2.36
N SER A 347 -11.95 11.07 1.61
CA SER A 347 -13.38 10.89 1.82
C SER A 347 -13.73 9.41 1.66
N LEU A 348 -13.74 8.66 2.77
CA LEU A 348 -13.97 7.21 2.76
C LEU A 348 -15.43 6.85 2.48
N THR A 349 -16.38 7.54 3.14
CA THR A 349 -17.83 7.36 2.92
C THR A 349 -18.57 8.66 3.17
N SER A 350 -19.82 8.72 2.72
CA SER A 350 -20.68 9.89 2.94
C SER A 350 -21.02 10.15 4.41
N PHE A 351 -20.86 9.14 5.27
CA PHE A 351 -21.19 9.25 6.69
C PHE A 351 -19.98 9.22 7.63
N LEU A 352 -18.79 8.83 7.15
CA LEU A 352 -17.53 9.00 7.86
C LEU A 352 -16.98 10.39 7.57
N SER A 353 -16.57 11.10 8.61
CA SER A 353 -15.96 12.42 8.48
C SER A 353 -14.82 12.39 7.47
N LYS A 354 -14.72 13.44 6.65
CA LYS A 354 -13.57 13.63 5.76
C LYS A 354 -12.30 13.73 6.58
N ALA A 355 -11.20 13.25 6.04
CA ALA A 355 -9.90 13.35 6.69
C ALA A 355 -8.96 14.23 5.88
N LEU A 356 -8.09 14.93 6.57
CA LEU A 356 -6.95 15.64 6.01
C LEU A 356 -5.68 14.97 6.51
N VAL A 357 -4.84 14.55 5.60
CA VAL A 357 -3.50 14.03 5.90
C VAL A 357 -2.50 15.04 5.39
N VAL A 358 -1.59 15.45 6.27
CA VAL A 358 -0.49 16.37 5.95
C VAL A 358 0.83 15.71 6.29
N ARG A 359 1.74 15.67 5.34
CA ARG A 359 3.12 15.23 5.52
C ARG A 359 4.06 16.39 5.23
N ASN A 360 4.82 16.82 6.21
CA ASN A 360 5.89 17.78 6.04
C ASN A 360 7.23 17.07 6.17
N THR A 361 8.10 17.24 5.21
CA THR A 361 9.44 16.64 5.20
C THR A 361 10.48 17.71 4.98
N ARG A 362 11.54 17.71 5.79
CA ARG A 362 12.72 18.54 5.63
C ARG A 362 13.95 17.65 5.59
N LEU A 363 14.81 17.93 4.61
CA LEU A 363 16.05 17.21 4.41
C LEU A 363 17.22 18.18 4.55
N HIS A 364 18.20 17.80 5.32
CA HIS A 364 19.33 18.65 5.67
C HIS A 364 20.58 17.82 5.97
N ASP A 365 21.71 18.48 6.22
CA ASP A 365 23.00 17.86 6.54
C ASP A 365 23.49 16.89 5.47
N TYR A 366 23.36 17.29 4.20
CA TYR A 366 23.90 16.52 3.09
C TYR A 366 25.42 16.45 3.15
N ALA A 367 25.98 15.25 3.03
CA ALA A 367 27.41 15.02 2.94
C ALA A 367 27.71 13.89 1.95
N PHE A 368 28.84 14.01 1.26
CA PHE A 368 29.26 13.10 0.19
C PHE A 368 30.57 12.37 0.50
N ASP A 369 31.04 12.50 1.74
CA ASP A 369 32.25 11.84 2.21
C ASP A 369 32.09 10.33 2.32
N GLU A 370 33.22 9.61 2.31
CA GLU A 370 33.22 8.17 2.49
C GLU A 370 32.66 7.78 3.87
N LEU A 371 31.72 6.85 3.85
CA LEU A 371 31.06 6.37 5.05
C LEU A 371 31.66 5.06 5.57
N PRO A 372 31.80 4.90 6.90
CA PRO A 372 32.36 3.69 7.49
C PRO A 372 31.60 2.43 7.09
N ASN A 373 32.29 1.41 6.65
CA ASN A 373 31.71 0.13 6.23
C ASN A 373 30.82 -0.54 7.28
N LYS A 374 31.06 -0.28 8.58
CA LYS A 374 30.25 -0.79 9.69
C LYS A 374 28.77 -0.34 9.61
N LEU A 375 28.48 0.83 9.02
CA LEU A 375 27.14 1.38 8.87
C LEU A 375 26.31 0.54 7.87
N PHE A 376 26.96 -0.06 6.89
CA PHE A 376 26.33 -0.87 5.87
C PHE A 376 26.23 -2.37 6.22
N LYS A 377 26.80 -2.80 7.37
CA LYS A 377 26.73 -4.20 7.81
C LYS A 377 25.29 -4.62 8.10
N GLY A 378 25.01 -5.90 7.84
CA GLY A 378 23.68 -6.50 8.03
C GLY A 378 22.73 -6.24 6.86
N ARG A 379 21.64 -6.99 6.81
CA ARG A 379 20.70 -7.02 5.67
C ARG A 379 19.48 -6.13 5.84
N LEU A 380 19.25 -5.61 7.04
CA LEU A 380 18.15 -4.67 7.30
C LEU A 380 18.41 -3.35 6.59
N LYS A 381 17.44 -2.88 5.82
CA LYS A 381 17.45 -1.54 5.22
C LYS A 381 17.17 -0.47 6.26
N VAL A 382 16.22 -0.71 7.15
CA VAL A 382 15.81 0.23 8.20
C VAL A 382 16.27 -0.29 9.57
N ARG A 383 16.92 0.58 10.36
CA ARG A 383 17.37 0.29 11.72
C ARG A 383 16.86 1.37 12.66
N HIS A 384 16.63 1.02 13.91
CA HIS A 384 16.33 1.96 14.97
C HIS A 384 17.53 2.08 15.89
N GLU A 385 17.89 3.31 16.29
CA GLU A 385 18.74 3.52 17.45
C GLU A 385 18.04 3.01 18.71
N ALA A 386 18.81 2.59 19.70
CA ALA A 386 18.27 1.92 20.88
C ALA A 386 17.26 2.78 21.66
N ASP A 387 17.47 4.09 21.65
CA ASP A 387 16.68 5.12 22.34
C ASP A 387 15.77 5.93 21.40
N ALA A 388 15.63 5.51 20.12
CA ALA A 388 14.84 6.24 19.13
C ALA A 388 13.39 6.52 19.55
N MET A 389 12.79 5.66 20.38
CA MET A 389 11.40 5.78 20.82
C MET A 389 11.23 6.54 22.15
N VAL A 390 12.33 6.94 22.78
CA VAL A 390 12.32 7.56 24.11
C VAL A 390 13.14 8.85 24.14
N ARG A 391 13.25 9.54 23.00
CA ARG A 391 13.95 10.82 22.90
C ARG A 391 13.32 11.89 23.78
N ASP A 392 14.15 12.71 24.36
CA ASP A 392 13.74 13.86 25.17
C ASP A 392 13.40 15.09 24.31
N GLU A 393 12.89 16.13 24.95
CA GLU A 393 12.51 17.37 24.27
C GLU A 393 13.72 18.11 23.69
N SER A 394 14.92 17.94 24.25
CA SER A 394 16.15 18.56 23.72
C SER A 394 16.51 18.02 22.35
N PHE A 395 16.27 16.71 22.13
CA PHE A 395 16.43 16.09 20.83
C PHE A 395 15.42 16.67 19.81
N TRP A 396 14.15 16.77 20.21
CA TRP A 396 13.12 17.29 19.31
C TRP A 396 13.32 18.77 18.98
N ASN A 397 13.72 19.59 19.95
CA ASN A 397 14.05 21.01 19.72
C ASN A 397 15.19 21.18 18.72
N ARG A 398 16.12 20.23 18.66
CA ARG A 398 17.22 20.25 17.69
C ARG A 398 16.80 19.85 16.28
N TYR A 399 15.91 18.85 16.16
CA TYR A 399 15.58 18.24 14.87
C TYR A 399 14.22 18.63 14.32
N ARG A 400 13.32 19.18 15.13
CA ARG A 400 11.99 19.63 14.70
C ARG A 400 12.12 20.84 13.77
N ALA A 401 12.02 20.58 12.47
CA ALA A 401 12.14 21.60 11.44
C ALA A 401 10.78 22.21 11.02
N VAL A 402 9.67 21.69 11.54
CA VAL A 402 8.31 22.21 11.34
C VAL A 402 7.62 22.24 12.69
N GLU A 403 7.25 23.43 13.14
CA GLU A 403 6.58 23.62 14.42
C GLU A 403 5.24 22.87 14.49
N LEU A 404 4.87 22.47 15.69
CA LEU A 404 3.54 21.90 15.96
C LEU A 404 2.52 23.04 16.05
N THR A 405 1.36 22.84 15.46
CA THR A 405 0.22 23.76 15.63
C THR A 405 -0.31 23.70 17.07
N LYS A 406 -1.21 24.62 17.42
CA LYS A 406 -1.86 24.60 18.74
C LYS A 406 -2.59 23.27 18.98
N GLY A 407 -3.34 22.78 17.99
CA GLY A 407 -4.04 21.50 18.05
C GLY A 407 -3.10 20.30 18.14
N GLU A 408 -2.00 20.31 17.41
CA GLU A 408 -0.99 19.26 17.46
C GLU A 408 -0.26 19.20 18.81
N SER A 409 0.13 20.35 19.37
CA SER A 409 0.86 20.42 20.65
C SER A 409 0.02 20.03 21.87
N SER A 410 -1.31 20.23 21.83
CA SER A 410 -2.25 19.86 22.90
C SER A 410 -2.83 18.46 22.76
N MET A 411 -2.35 17.65 21.80
CA MET A 411 -2.92 16.37 21.41
C MET A 411 -3.02 15.36 22.56
N ASP A 412 -1.99 15.21 23.38
CA ASP A 412 -2.00 14.25 24.48
C ASP A 412 -3.05 14.62 25.56
N ALA A 413 -3.24 15.92 25.86
CA ALA A 413 -4.28 16.38 26.76
C ALA A 413 -5.69 16.14 26.18
N PHE A 414 -5.86 16.36 24.89
CA PHE A 414 -7.10 16.09 24.16
C PHE A 414 -7.48 14.61 24.22
N VAL A 415 -6.54 13.72 23.90
CA VAL A 415 -6.74 12.27 23.96
C VAL A 415 -7.11 11.81 25.37
N HIS A 416 -6.43 12.30 26.38
CA HIS A 416 -6.73 11.97 27.77
C HIS A 416 -8.16 12.35 28.18
N ARG A 417 -8.66 13.50 27.72
CA ARG A 417 -10.05 13.93 27.96
C ARG A 417 -11.05 13.04 27.19
N MET A 418 -10.70 12.63 25.96
CA MET A 418 -11.53 11.70 25.18
C MET A 418 -11.69 10.35 25.88
N GLU A 419 -10.63 9.80 26.46
CA GLU A 419 -10.65 8.54 27.19
C GLU A 419 -11.59 8.56 28.41
N GLN A 420 -11.77 9.72 29.04
CA GLN A 420 -12.67 9.88 30.18
C GLN A 420 -14.15 9.93 29.77
N SER A 421 -14.47 10.17 28.49
CA SER A 421 -15.84 10.25 27.99
C SER A 421 -16.41 8.85 27.73
N LYS A 422 -17.53 8.50 28.42
CA LYS A 422 -18.19 7.19 28.27
C LYS A 422 -18.62 6.90 26.82
N ASN A 423 -19.20 7.88 26.15
CA ASN A 423 -19.72 7.71 24.78
C ASN A 423 -18.60 7.44 23.80
N PHE A 424 -17.46 8.12 23.98
CA PHE A 424 -16.30 7.96 23.13
C PHE A 424 -15.64 6.59 23.33
N LYS A 425 -15.61 6.09 24.56
CA LYS A 425 -15.08 4.74 24.86
C LYS A 425 -15.83 3.65 24.10
N TRP A 426 -17.16 3.68 24.07
CA TRP A 426 -17.97 2.70 23.33
C TRP A 426 -17.78 2.82 21.81
N LEU A 427 -17.65 4.06 21.31
CA LEU A 427 -17.35 4.29 19.90
C LEU A 427 -16.00 3.67 19.50
N ILE A 428 -14.95 3.88 20.30
CA ILE A 428 -13.62 3.30 20.04
C ILE A 428 -13.69 1.76 20.07
N ILE A 429 -14.37 1.17 21.06
CA ILE A 429 -14.54 -0.30 21.14
C ILE A 429 -15.24 -0.82 19.88
N GLY A 430 -16.30 -0.17 19.44
CA GLY A 430 -17.03 -0.55 18.22
C GLY A 430 -16.17 -0.45 16.95
N VAL A 431 -15.46 0.67 16.78
CA VAL A 431 -14.55 0.87 15.64
C VAL A 431 -13.43 -0.16 15.67
N LYS A 432 -12.81 -0.41 16.83
CA LYS A 432 -11.78 -1.45 16.98
C LYS A 432 -12.33 -2.84 16.64
N ALA A 433 -13.50 -3.22 17.17
CA ALA A 433 -14.12 -4.51 16.86
C ALA A 433 -14.41 -4.69 15.36
N LEU A 434 -14.82 -3.62 14.67
CA LEU A 434 -15.09 -3.64 13.24
C LEU A 434 -13.82 -3.72 12.40
N VAL A 435 -12.82 -2.88 12.71
CA VAL A 435 -11.58 -2.76 11.92
C VAL A 435 -10.59 -3.88 12.24
N GLU A 436 -10.41 -4.15 13.53
CA GLU A 436 -9.46 -5.15 14.01
C GLU A 436 -10.03 -6.55 14.07
N ASN A 437 -11.37 -6.70 14.01
CA ASN A 437 -12.07 -7.97 14.14
C ASN A 437 -11.88 -8.66 15.50
N TYR A 438 -11.46 -7.89 16.52
CA TYR A 438 -11.24 -8.35 17.90
C TYR A 438 -11.71 -7.30 18.90
N VAL A 439 -12.13 -7.77 20.08
CA VAL A 439 -12.50 -6.93 21.21
C VAL A 439 -11.43 -7.07 22.31
N GLU A 440 -10.83 -5.96 22.66
CA GLU A 440 -9.86 -5.89 23.76
C GLU A 440 -10.56 -6.00 25.14
N THR A 441 -9.94 -6.74 26.06
CA THR A 441 -10.48 -6.91 27.42
C THR A 441 -9.92 -5.90 28.43
N SER A 442 -9.00 -5.01 27.99
CA SER A 442 -8.39 -4.02 28.87
C SER A 442 -8.97 -2.62 28.70
N SER A 443 -8.67 -1.73 29.64
CA SER A 443 -8.94 -0.29 29.53
C SER A 443 -7.87 0.40 28.68
N SER A 444 -8.20 1.57 28.12
CA SER A 444 -7.35 2.37 27.26
C SER A 444 -5.96 2.71 27.84
N GLN A 445 -5.81 2.72 29.16
CA GLN A 445 -4.55 3.04 29.83
C GLN A 445 -3.57 1.87 29.97
N ARG A 446 -4.00 0.64 29.71
CA ARG A 446 -3.17 -0.56 29.84
C ARG A 446 -3.25 -1.42 28.57
N PRO A 447 -2.12 -1.88 28.03
CA PRO A 447 -2.14 -2.79 26.89
C PRO A 447 -2.98 -4.02 27.17
N SER A 448 -3.77 -4.46 26.19
CA SER A 448 -4.58 -5.66 26.33
C SER A 448 -3.72 -6.90 26.54
N LYS A 449 -4.04 -7.66 27.57
CA LYS A 449 -3.41 -8.96 27.84
C LYS A 449 -4.12 -10.10 27.12
N PHE A 450 -5.41 -9.92 26.82
CA PHE A 450 -6.26 -10.91 26.20
C PHE A 450 -7.26 -10.23 25.28
N ASP A 451 -7.43 -10.72 24.05
CA ASP A 451 -8.39 -10.23 23.08
C ASP A 451 -9.40 -11.32 22.73
N LEU A 452 -10.69 -10.96 22.65
CA LEU A 452 -11.78 -11.82 22.20
C LEU A 452 -11.98 -11.65 20.69
N GLY A 453 -12.11 -12.74 19.96
CA GLY A 453 -12.28 -12.75 18.50
C GLY A 453 -11.48 -13.85 17.80
N PRO A 454 -11.59 -13.95 16.48
CA PRO A 454 -12.19 -13.01 15.53
C PRO A 454 -13.72 -12.93 15.60
N VAL A 455 -14.27 -11.70 15.56
CA VAL A 455 -15.71 -11.46 15.70
C VAL A 455 -16.50 -12.05 14.52
N ASN A 456 -15.94 -12.00 13.32
CA ASN A 456 -16.57 -12.52 12.10
C ASN A 456 -16.67 -14.07 12.04
N THR A 457 -16.18 -14.79 13.07
CA THR A 457 -16.29 -16.24 13.19
C THR A 457 -17.28 -16.70 14.26
N LEU A 458 -17.98 -15.77 14.91
CA LEU A 458 -18.92 -16.10 15.97
C LEU A 458 -20.06 -17.00 15.50
N ILE A 459 -20.54 -16.78 14.28
CA ILE A 459 -21.63 -17.57 13.68
C ILE A 459 -21.25 -17.96 12.26
N SER A 460 -21.37 -19.25 11.98
CA SER A 460 -21.14 -19.83 10.65
C SER A 460 -22.12 -20.99 10.41
N SER A 461 -22.05 -21.63 9.26
CA SER A 461 -22.85 -22.82 8.96
C SER A 461 -22.10 -23.78 8.04
N ASN A 462 -22.37 -25.08 8.19
CA ASN A 462 -21.93 -26.12 7.27
C ASN A 462 -22.94 -27.29 7.25
N PHE A 463 -22.76 -28.21 6.34
CA PHE A 463 -23.69 -29.32 6.12
C PHE A 463 -23.83 -30.26 7.32
N VAL A 464 -22.76 -30.52 8.03
CA VAL A 464 -22.72 -31.43 9.19
C VAL A 464 -23.27 -30.74 10.44
N ASP A 465 -22.86 -29.48 10.70
CA ASP A 465 -23.19 -28.79 11.95
C ASP A 465 -24.54 -28.05 11.91
N GLY A 466 -25.06 -27.73 10.73
CA GLY A 466 -26.13 -26.77 10.58
C GLY A 466 -25.62 -25.37 10.94
N LEU A 467 -26.24 -24.70 11.93
CA LEU A 467 -25.66 -23.48 12.50
C LEU A 467 -24.53 -23.86 13.46
N ARG A 468 -23.50 -23.06 13.45
CA ARG A 468 -22.32 -23.24 14.26
C ARG A 468 -21.99 -21.94 15.01
N PHE A 469 -21.90 -22.02 16.32
CA PHE A 469 -21.49 -20.94 17.21
C PHE A 469 -20.04 -21.17 17.64
N ARG A 470 -19.24 -20.12 17.62
CA ARG A 470 -17.83 -20.19 17.97
C ARG A 470 -17.43 -19.02 18.86
N LEU A 471 -16.77 -19.30 19.96
CA LEU A 471 -16.13 -18.32 20.84
C LEU A 471 -14.62 -18.51 20.76
N SER A 472 -13.91 -17.45 20.46
CA SER A 472 -12.46 -17.48 20.26
C SER A 472 -11.76 -16.37 21.04
N GLY A 473 -10.50 -16.58 21.39
CA GLY A 473 -9.68 -15.58 22.06
C GLY A 473 -8.20 -15.88 21.96
N ARG A 474 -7.40 -14.90 22.34
CA ARG A 474 -5.94 -15.02 22.30
C ARG A 474 -5.27 -14.14 23.36
N THR A 475 -4.08 -14.52 23.77
CA THR A 475 -3.21 -13.69 24.61
C THR A 475 -2.33 -12.77 23.76
N MET A 476 -1.92 -11.65 24.35
CA MET A 476 -1.09 -10.63 23.74
C MET A 476 0.25 -10.51 24.46
N ALA A 477 1.22 -9.85 23.81
CA ALA A 477 2.57 -9.66 24.36
C ALA A 477 2.60 -8.94 25.72
N ALA A 478 1.59 -8.15 26.02
CA ALA A 478 1.43 -7.50 27.33
C ALA A 478 1.21 -8.49 28.48
N LEU A 479 0.76 -9.71 28.20
CA LEU A 479 0.70 -10.80 29.18
C LEU A 479 2.08 -11.46 29.29
N ASN A 480 2.62 -11.90 28.18
CA ASN A 480 3.96 -12.46 28.07
C ASN A 480 4.52 -12.22 26.66
N PRO A 481 5.70 -11.57 26.50
CA PRO A 481 6.25 -11.23 25.19
C PRO A 481 6.85 -12.43 24.43
N HIS A 482 6.92 -13.60 25.04
CA HIS A 482 7.45 -14.82 24.44
C HIS A 482 6.43 -15.95 24.33
N LEU A 483 5.42 -16.01 25.21
CA LEU A 483 4.44 -17.08 25.25
C LEU A 483 3.05 -16.58 24.89
N PHE A 484 2.46 -17.17 23.87
CA PHE A 484 1.13 -16.79 23.35
C PHE A 484 0.23 -18.00 23.28
N TRP A 485 -1.03 -17.79 23.63
CA TRP A 485 -2.12 -18.73 23.45
C TRP A 485 -3.15 -18.15 22.51
N ASN A 486 -3.65 -18.97 21.58
CA ASN A 486 -4.77 -18.68 20.71
C ASN A 486 -5.70 -19.89 20.67
N GLY A 487 -7.01 -19.71 20.89
CA GLY A 487 -7.89 -20.84 20.91
C GLY A 487 -9.36 -20.50 20.70
N TYR A 488 -10.16 -21.55 20.50
CA TYR A 488 -11.59 -21.45 20.37
C TYR A 488 -12.31 -22.69 20.89
N ALA A 489 -13.58 -22.48 21.24
CA ALA A 489 -14.58 -23.54 21.39
C ALA A 489 -15.73 -23.24 20.42
N ALA A 490 -16.32 -24.29 19.83
CA ALA A 490 -17.45 -24.18 18.94
C ALA A 490 -18.48 -25.30 19.18
N TYR A 491 -19.72 -25.07 18.76
CA TYR A 491 -20.83 -26.01 18.89
C TYR A 491 -21.69 -26.02 17.62
N GLY A 492 -21.94 -27.20 17.08
CA GLY A 492 -22.80 -27.43 15.92
C GLY A 492 -24.20 -27.83 16.37
N THR A 493 -25.21 -27.11 15.89
CA THR A 493 -26.63 -27.35 16.32
C THR A 493 -27.20 -28.65 15.77
N LYS A 494 -26.84 -29.06 14.58
CA LYS A 494 -27.32 -30.30 13.91
C LYS A 494 -26.48 -31.49 14.36
N SER A 495 -25.15 -31.39 14.34
CA SER A 495 -24.26 -32.45 14.80
C SER A 495 -24.31 -32.72 16.29
N LYS A 496 -24.74 -31.73 17.08
CA LYS A 496 -24.73 -31.74 18.56
C LYS A 496 -23.33 -32.03 19.13
N LYS A 497 -22.27 -31.74 18.34
CA LYS A 497 -20.87 -31.93 18.74
C LYS A 497 -20.26 -30.62 19.19
N ALA A 498 -19.39 -30.72 20.19
CA ALA A 498 -18.50 -29.61 20.61
C ALA A 498 -17.13 -29.77 19.96
N TYR A 499 -16.55 -28.66 19.55
CA TYR A 499 -15.27 -28.57 18.86
C TYR A 499 -14.33 -27.63 19.60
N TYR A 500 -13.05 -27.85 19.45
CA TYR A 500 -12.03 -26.97 20.01
C TYR A 500 -10.82 -26.88 19.10
N GLY A 501 -10.11 -25.79 19.23
CA GLY A 501 -8.76 -25.64 18.73
C GLY A 501 -7.96 -24.76 19.68
N THR A 502 -6.73 -25.15 19.93
CA THR A 502 -5.78 -24.39 20.74
C THR A 502 -4.39 -24.41 20.13
N GLU A 503 -3.77 -23.26 20.13
CA GLU A 503 -2.40 -23.04 19.65
C GLU A 503 -1.59 -22.36 20.75
N LEU A 504 -0.46 -22.95 21.11
CA LEU A 504 0.49 -22.38 22.02
C LEU A 504 1.77 -22.06 21.26
N THR A 505 2.11 -20.78 21.19
CA THR A 505 3.30 -20.29 20.48
C THR A 505 4.33 -19.77 21.48
N TYR A 506 5.53 -20.35 21.45
CA TYR A 506 6.70 -19.81 22.11
C TYR A 506 7.60 -19.10 21.10
N SER A 507 7.79 -17.79 21.26
CA SER A 507 8.65 -16.99 20.42
C SER A 507 10.04 -16.83 21.01
N LEU A 508 11.07 -17.20 20.25
CA LEU A 508 12.47 -17.08 20.66
C LEU A 508 12.93 -15.63 20.77
N ASN A 509 12.28 -14.73 20.03
CA ASN A 509 12.51 -13.29 20.10
C ASN A 509 11.33 -12.58 20.78
N LYS A 510 11.65 -11.58 21.61
CA LYS A 510 10.66 -10.74 22.29
C LYS A 510 9.76 -10.04 21.28
N LYS A 511 8.43 -10.14 21.48
CA LYS A 511 7.41 -9.51 20.66
C LYS A 511 6.82 -8.29 21.36
N LYS A 512 6.35 -7.33 20.59
CA LYS A 512 5.67 -6.10 21.09
C LYS A 512 4.18 -6.30 21.26
N ASN A 513 3.52 -6.97 20.30
CA ASN A 513 2.07 -7.16 20.27
C ASN A 513 1.67 -8.62 20.11
N SER A 514 2.17 -9.33 19.08
CA SER A 514 1.68 -10.66 18.69
C SER A 514 2.82 -11.58 18.20
N PRO A 515 2.62 -12.91 18.20
CA PRO A 515 3.62 -13.85 17.73
C PRO A 515 3.88 -13.76 16.22
N PHE A 516 3.01 -13.11 15.44
CA PHE A 516 3.11 -12.99 13.98
C PHE A 516 4.07 -11.89 13.52
N GLU A 517 4.56 -11.04 14.44
CA GLU A 517 5.50 -9.98 14.10
C GLU A 517 6.75 -10.52 13.42
N PHE A 518 7.17 -9.79 12.37
CA PHE A 518 8.41 -10.09 11.66
C PHE A 518 9.66 -9.68 12.47
N PRO A 519 10.74 -10.48 12.47
CA PRO A 519 10.82 -11.84 11.95
C PRO A 519 10.23 -12.86 12.94
N GLN A 520 9.56 -13.90 12.41
CA GLN A 520 9.09 -15.00 13.23
C GLN A 520 10.24 -15.95 13.54
N ARG A 521 10.36 -16.33 14.82
CA ARG A 521 11.26 -17.36 15.31
C ARG A 521 10.53 -18.11 16.42
N ASN A 522 9.63 -18.99 16.00
CA ASN A 522 8.58 -19.53 16.85
C ASN A 522 8.60 -21.05 16.89
N LEU A 523 8.35 -21.60 18.08
CA LEU A 523 7.93 -22.97 18.27
C LEU A 523 6.42 -22.96 18.57
N ILE A 524 5.64 -23.72 17.81
CA ILE A 524 4.18 -23.67 17.83
C ILE A 524 3.65 -25.09 18.07
N PHE A 525 2.84 -25.26 19.12
CA PHE A 525 2.08 -26.46 19.37
C PHE A 525 0.61 -26.20 19.12
N GLU A 526 -0.03 -27.01 18.26
CA GLU A 526 -1.45 -26.95 17.91
C GLU A 526 -2.14 -28.26 18.29
N THR A 527 -3.30 -28.19 18.92
CA THR A 527 -4.22 -29.33 19.06
C THR A 527 -5.62 -28.86 18.70
N ALA A 528 -6.34 -29.67 17.92
CA ALA A 528 -7.68 -29.32 17.46
C ALA A 528 -8.52 -30.58 17.19
N TYR A 529 -9.80 -30.49 17.56
CA TYR A 529 -10.84 -31.40 17.09
C TYR A 529 -11.93 -30.58 16.43
N ASP A 530 -12.14 -30.80 15.13
CA ASP A 530 -13.08 -29.98 14.36
C ASP A 530 -13.57 -30.73 13.10
N VAL A 531 -14.47 -30.11 12.33
CA VAL A 531 -15.02 -30.62 11.07
C VAL A 531 -14.61 -29.70 9.90
N MET A 532 -14.27 -30.28 8.76
CA MET A 532 -13.96 -29.52 7.55
C MET A 532 -14.28 -30.34 6.28
N SER A 533 -14.44 -29.62 5.15
CA SER A 533 -14.44 -30.24 3.84
C SER A 533 -13.03 -30.31 3.26
N PRO A 534 -12.73 -31.20 2.33
CA PRO A 534 -11.45 -31.24 1.63
C PRO A 534 -11.05 -29.90 0.98
N ALA A 535 -12.03 -29.17 0.42
CA ALA A 535 -11.78 -27.86 -0.19
C ALA A 535 -11.43 -26.76 0.83
N ASP A 536 -11.83 -26.89 2.10
CA ASP A 536 -11.52 -25.89 3.14
C ASP A 536 -10.02 -25.80 3.45
N LYS A 537 -9.21 -26.77 3.03
CA LYS A 537 -7.75 -26.74 3.12
C LYS A 537 -7.11 -25.58 2.35
N PHE A 538 -7.79 -25.08 1.32
CA PHE A 538 -7.29 -24.06 0.41
C PHE A 538 -7.83 -22.66 0.71
N LEU A 539 -8.65 -22.50 1.75
CA LEU A 539 -9.18 -21.21 2.14
C LEU A 539 -8.06 -20.33 2.71
N ILE A 540 -7.94 -19.11 2.18
CA ILE A 540 -7.02 -18.08 2.70
C ILE A 540 -7.50 -17.56 4.06
N HIS A 541 -8.81 -17.58 4.28
CA HIS A 541 -9.44 -17.14 5.51
C HIS A 541 -9.95 -18.32 6.32
N ASN A 542 -10.23 -18.08 7.60
CA ASN A 542 -10.81 -19.09 8.48
C ASN A 542 -12.12 -19.63 7.89
N LYS A 543 -12.31 -20.95 7.86
CA LYS A 543 -13.51 -21.62 7.34
C LYS A 543 -14.81 -21.19 8.07
N ASP A 544 -14.70 -20.78 9.33
CA ASP A 544 -15.81 -20.29 10.14
C ASP A 544 -16.10 -18.80 9.95
N ASN A 545 -15.36 -18.10 9.07
CA ASN A 545 -15.69 -16.73 8.67
C ASN A 545 -17.10 -16.72 8.05
N ALA A 546 -17.99 -15.91 8.57
CA ALA A 546 -19.40 -15.84 8.16
C ALA A 546 -19.56 -15.68 6.63
N PHE A 547 -18.69 -14.90 5.99
CA PHE A 547 -18.71 -14.73 4.53
C PHE A 547 -18.21 -15.96 3.76
N MET A 548 -17.26 -16.72 4.31
CA MET A 548 -16.75 -17.96 3.70
C MET A 548 -17.65 -19.16 3.94
N ALA A 549 -18.52 -19.09 4.94
CA ALA A 549 -19.50 -20.12 5.23
C ALA A 549 -20.58 -20.23 4.14
N PHE A 550 -20.87 -19.14 3.44
CA PHE A 550 -21.76 -19.17 2.27
C PHE A 550 -21.08 -19.82 1.08
N LYS A 551 -21.56 -20.98 0.66
CA LYS A 551 -21.02 -21.76 -0.45
C LYS A 551 -21.89 -21.65 -1.69
N THR A 552 -21.26 -21.66 -2.87
CA THR A 552 -21.93 -21.64 -4.18
C THR A 552 -22.58 -22.97 -4.56
N GLN A 553 -22.22 -24.01 -3.82
CA GLN A 553 -22.75 -25.37 -4.01
C GLN A 553 -22.84 -26.08 -2.67
N LYS A 554 -23.70 -27.08 -2.59
CA LYS A 554 -23.88 -27.91 -1.38
C LYS A 554 -22.64 -28.79 -1.19
N VAL A 555 -21.97 -28.68 -0.06
CA VAL A 555 -20.77 -29.45 0.30
C VAL A 555 -21.14 -30.50 1.32
N GLN A 556 -21.36 -31.74 0.84
CA GLN A 556 -21.83 -32.82 1.68
C GLN A 556 -20.68 -33.72 2.15
N GLN A 557 -19.60 -33.81 1.40
CA GLN A 557 -18.40 -34.61 1.73
C GLN A 557 -17.52 -33.82 2.70
N MET A 558 -17.52 -34.24 3.96
CA MET A 558 -16.78 -33.64 5.05
C MET A 558 -16.10 -34.71 5.91
N TYR A 559 -15.23 -34.30 6.81
CA TYR A 559 -14.62 -35.18 7.81
C TYR A 559 -14.38 -34.43 9.12
N PHE A 560 -14.46 -35.16 10.24
CA PHE A 560 -13.96 -34.71 11.51
C PHE A 560 -12.45 -34.98 11.54
N TYR A 561 -11.69 -34.03 12.03
CA TYR A 561 -10.25 -34.21 12.24
C TYR A 561 -9.87 -34.00 13.70
N ASN A 562 -8.96 -34.87 14.15
CA ASN A 562 -8.28 -34.69 15.43
C ASN A 562 -6.79 -34.56 15.13
N ARG A 563 -6.20 -33.40 15.44
CA ARG A 563 -4.86 -32.99 15.03
C ARG A 563 -4.02 -32.59 16.22
N GLN A 564 -2.79 -33.08 16.25
CA GLN A 564 -1.72 -32.59 17.08
C GLN A 564 -0.56 -32.23 16.16
N LYS A 565 -0.03 -31.00 16.31
CA LYS A 565 1.03 -30.53 15.41
C LYS A 565 2.03 -29.69 16.18
N LEU A 566 3.30 -30.00 16.02
CA LEU A 566 4.43 -29.21 16.49
C LEU A 566 5.12 -28.60 15.29
N SER A 567 5.27 -27.28 15.29
CA SER A 567 5.90 -26.55 14.18
C SER A 567 7.02 -25.67 14.69
N PHE A 568 8.07 -25.54 13.88
CA PHE A 568 9.15 -24.61 14.06
C PHE A 568 9.24 -23.68 12.86
N VAL A 569 9.19 -22.37 13.09
CA VAL A 569 9.29 -21.33 12.07
C VAL A 569 10.50 -20.46 12.38
N TYR A 570 11.36 -20.27 11.40
CA TYR A 570 12.53 -19.40 11.50
C TYR A 570 12.64 -18.48 10.29
N GLU A 571 12.51 -17.19 10.49
CA GLU A 571 12.63 -16.17 9.47
C GLU A 571 13.92 -15.35 9.65
N THR A 572 14.55 -15.03 8.52
CA THR A 572 15.69 -14.12 8.44
C THR A 572 15.25 -12.75 7.93
N ASP A 573 16.02 -11.73 8.25
CA ASP A 573 15.75 -10.34 7.83
C ASP A 573 15.85 -10.12 6.30
N TRP A 574 16.40 -11.09 5.57
CA TRP A 574 16.65 -10.99 4.13
C TRP A 574 15.66 -11.79 3.27
N GLY A 575 14.56 -12.21 3.87
CA GLY A 575 13.46 -12.84 3.15
C GLY A 575 13.59 -14.36 2.97
N PHE A 576 14.52 -15.01 3.63
CA PHE A 576 14.57 -16.48 3.70
C PHE A 576 13.89 -16.97 4.96
N SER A 577 13.07 -18.01 4.86
CA SER A 577 12.43 -18.66 6.02
C SER A 577 12.40 -20.17 5.87
N VAL A 578 12.46 -20.83 7.01
CA VAL A 578 12.32 -22.28 7.16
C VAL A 578 11.09 -22.55 8.00
N ASN A 579 10.31 -23.53 7.60
CA ASN A 579 9.17 -24.06 8.34
C ASN A 579 9.28 -25.58 8.38
N SER A 580 9.35 -26.15 9.56
CA SER A 580 9.28 -27.60 9.73
C SER A 580 8.15 -27.95 10.70
N SER A 581 7.46 -29.08 10.48
CA SER A 581 6.39 -29.49 11.38
C SER A 581 6.25 -31.00 11.43
N LEU A 582 5.96 -31.51 12.63
CA LEU A 582 5.51 -32.86 12.88
C LEU A 582 4.01 -32.81 13.19
N LYS A 583 3.19 -33.50 12.40
CA LYS A 583 1.73 -33.53 12.53
C LYS A 583 1.24 -34.97 12.68
N ALA A 584 0.48 -35.25 13.72
CA ALA A 584 -0.32 -36.46 13.83
C ALA A 584 -1.79 -36.07 13.69
N GLU A 585 -2.48 -36.70 12.77
CA GLU A 585 -3.88 -36.37 12.44
C GLU A 585 -4.69 -37.65 12.19
N SER A 586 -5.89 -37.68 12.75
CA SER A 586 -6.90 -38.67 12.41
C SER A 586 -8.08 -37.99 11.73
N ASN A 587 -8.54 -38.57 10.63
CA ASN A 587 -9.69 -38.08 9.84
C ASN A 587 -10.80 -39.12 9.88
N GLU A 588 -11.95 -38.75 10.49
CA GLU A 588 -13.16 -39.55 10.58
C GLU A 588 -14.18 -39.07 9.55
N VAL A 589 -14.79 -39.97 8.81
CA VAL A 589 -15.79 -39.61 7.79
C VAL A 589 -16.99 -38.88 8.37
N ALA A 590 -17.52 -37.92 7.60
CA ALA A 590 -18.68 -37.12 7.97
C ALA A 590 -19.47 -36.70 6.71
N GLY A 591 -20.78 -36.51 6.87
CA GLY A 591 -21.66 -36.27 5.73
C GLY A 591 -21.68 -37.45 4.76
N ASP A 592 -21.51 -37.17 3.48
CA ASP A 592 -21.56 -38.18 2.41
C ASP A 592 -20.14 -38.59 1.98
N LEU A 593 -19.14 -38.50 2.83
CA LEU A 593 -17.80 -39.00 2.59
C LEU A 593 -17.66 -40.44 3.11
N HIS A 594 -17.14 -41.34 2.30
CA HIS A 594 -16.89 -42.74 2.64
C HIS A 594 -15.46 -43.14 2.31
N PHE A 595 -14.82 -43.93 3.16
CA PHE A 595 -13.53 -44.55 2.92
C PHE A 595 -13.71 -46.05 2.68
N ILE A 596 -13.86 -46.46 1.44
CA ILE A 596 -14.08 -47.85 1.06
C ILE A 596 -12.74 -48.44 0.58
N ARG A 597 -12.26 -49.46 1.29
CA ARG A 597 -11.03 -50.16 0.91
C ARG A 597 -11.22 -50.93 -0.40
N LEU A 598 -10.22 -50.83 -1.30
CA LEU A 598 -10.35 -51.40 -2.64
C LEU A 598 -10.36 -52.94 -2.66
N THR A 599 -9.61 -53.59 -1.73
CA THR A 599 -9.41 -55.07 -1.73
C THR A 599 -10.63 -55.90 -1.33
N ASP A 600 -11.36 -55.45 -0.31
CA ASP A 600 -12.45 -56.20 0.31
C ASP A 600 -13.78 -55.45 0.39
N GLY A 601 -13.79 -54.17 -0.02
CA GLY A 601 -14.96 -53.34 0.05
C GLY A 601 -15.32 -52.90 1.50
N GLU A 602 -14.43 -53.12 2.48
CA GLU A 602 -14.70 -52.74 3.86
C GLU A 602 -14.75 -51.23 3.97
N GLU A 603 -15.77 -50.70 4.62
CA GLU A 603 -15.93 -49.28 4.94
C GLU A 603 -15.14 -48.94 6.20
N MET A 604 -14.15 -48.08 6.03
CA MET A 604 -13.30 -47.58 7.11
C MET A 604 -13.81 -46.23 7.61
N ASN A 605 -14.09 -46.12 8.89
CA ASN A 605 -14.58 -44.87 9.47
C ASN A 605 -13.46 -43.84 9.72
N LEU A 606 -12.19 -44.26 9.77
CA LEU A 606 -11.08 -43.47 10.24
C LEU A 606 -9.79 -43.78 9.51
N ILE A 607 -9.05 -42.76 9.14
CA ILE A 607 -7.66 -42.84 8.69
C ILE A 607 -6.76 -42.02 9.60
N ARG A 608 -5.52 -42.47 9.83
CA ARG A 608 -4.53 -41.80 10.63
C ARG A 608 -3.25 -41.55 9.84
N THR A 609 -2.71 -40.36 9.95
CA THR A 609 -1.44 -39.97 9.32
C THR A 609 -0.52 -39.34 10.34
N THR A 610 0.76 -39.60 10.20
CA THR A 610 1.80 -38.85 10.88
C THR A 610 2.76 -38.31 9.83
N GLU A 611 2.93 -37.02 9.76
CA GLU A 611 3.61 -36.34 8.67
C GLU A 611 4.72 -35.44 9.25
N LEU A 612 5.93 -35.58 8.71
CA LEU A 612 7.03 -34.64 8.90
C LEU A 612 7.15 -33.78 7.66
N LYS A 613 6.91 -32.50 7.78
CA LYS A 613 7.03 -31.53 6.69
C LYS A 613 8.23 -30.62 6.93
N PHE A 614 9.01 -30.41 5.88
CA PHE A 614 10.06 -29.40 5.80
C PHE A 614 9.76 -28.46 4.64
N GLY A 615 9.79 -27.17 4.88
CA GLY A 615 9.54 -26.16 3.86
C GLY A 615 10.52 -25.00 3.97
N VAL A 616 10.86 -24.43 2.82
CA VAL A 616 11.64 -23.20 2.69
C VAL A 616 10.87 -22.21 1.84
N ARG A 617 10.99 -20.93 2.18
CA ARG A 617 10.44 -19.82 1.43
C ARG A 617 11.51 -18.75 1.27
N TYR A 618 11.63 -18.22 0.07
CA TYR A 618 12.53 -17.13 -0.25
C TYR A 618 11.78 -16.01 -0.96
N CYS A 619 11.74 -14.84 -0.34
CA CYS A 619 11.10 -13.64 -0.88
C CYS A 619 12.00 -12.43 -0.59
N PRO A 620 13.00 -12.16 -1.47
CA PRO A 620 13.98 -11.12 -1.25
C PRO A 620 13.35 -9.72 -1.30
N GLY A 621 13.73 -8.87 -0.36
CA GLY A 621 13.27 -7.48 -0.32
C GLY A 621 11.82 -7.29 0.15
N GLN A 622 11.14 -8.35 0.61
CA GLN A 622 9.82 -8.22 1.20
C GLN A 622 9.90 -7.49 2.55
N THR A 623 9.05 -6.50 2.72
CA THR A 623 8.87 -5.75 3.95
C THR A 623 7.47 -5.95 4.50
N PHE A 624 7.32 -5.82 5.82
CA PHE A 624 6.06 -6.07 6.49
C PHE A 624 5.69 -4.93 7.42
N ILE A 625 4.39 -4.73 7.55
CA ILE A 625 3.76 -3.97 8.61
C ILE A 625 3.33 -4.95 9.70
N ASN A 626 3.81 -4.74 10.90
CA ASN A 626 3.33 -5.47 12.06
C ASN A 626 2.11 -4.74 12.64
N THR A 627 0.92 -5.25 12.39
CA THR A 627 -0.26 -4.80 13.11
C THR A 627 -0.38 -5.59 14.43
N LYS A 628 -1.25 -5.16 15.31
CA LYS A 628 -1.56 -5.90 16.53
C LYS A 628 -2.08 -7.32 16.23
N GLN A 629 -2.75 -7.49 15.11
CA GLN A 629 -3.49 -8.70 14.74
C GLN A 629 -2.71 -9.63 13.82
N LYS A 630 -2.02 -9.05 12.85
CA LYS A 630 -1.32 -9.75 11.79
C LYS A 630 -0.19 -8.89 11.26
N ARG A 631 0.69 -9.46 10.50
CA ARG A 631 1.59 -8.70 9.66
C ARG A 631 1.05 -8.66 8.23
N VAL A 632 1.25 -7.54 7.57
CA VAL A 632 0.81 -7.32 6.18
C VAL A 632 2.05 -7.03 5.34
N PRO A 633 2.28 -7.74 4.23
CA PRO A 633 3.37 -7.40 3.32
C PRO A 633 3.07 -6.07 2.62
N ILE A 634 4.05 -5.18 2.58
CA ILE A 634 3.94 -3.88 1.89
C ILE A 634 4.34 -4.03 0.43
N ASN A 635 5.48 -4.68 0.20
CA ASN A 635 6.03 -4.88 -1.12
C ASN A 635 5.55 -6.21 -1.70
N LEU A 636 4.53 -6.14 -2.57
CA LEU A 636 3.98 -7.31 -3.28
C LEU A 636 4.75 -7.62 -4.58
N ASP A 637 5.71 -6.80 -4.98
CA ASP A 637 6.45 -6.96 -6.24
C ASP A 637 7.62 -7.92 -6.10
N SER A 638 8.02 -8.24 -4.87
CA SER A 638 9.09 -9.20 -4.61
C SER A 638 8.70 -10.59 -5.11
N PRO A 639 9.58 -11.28 -5.85
CA PRO A 639 9.32 -12.65 -6.23
C PRO A 639 9.34 -13.55 -4.99
N GLU A 640 8.44 -14.51 -4.95
CA GLU A 640 8.35 -15.50 -3.89
C GLU A 640 8.58 -16.89 -4.45
N PHE A 641 9.46 -17.66 -3.81
CA PHE A 641 9.74 -19.05 -4.14
C PHE A 641 9.51 -19.90 -2.89
N THR A 642 8.79 -20.99 -3.05
CA THR A 642 8.52 -21.96 -2.00
C THR A 642 8.91 -23.36 -2.46
N LEU A 643 9.50 -24.13 -1.55
CA LEU A 643 9.75 -25.55 -1.74
C LEU A 643 9.38 -26.26 -0.46
N SER A 644 8.59 -27.31 -0.54
CA SER A 644 8.27 -28.14 0.62
C SER A 644 8.33 -29.62 0.28
N HIS A 645 8.72 -30.42 1.28
CA HIS A 645 8.68 -31.86 1.21
C HIS A 645 8.04 -32.42 2.48
N THR A 646 7.09 -33.34 2.30
CA THR A 646 6.36 -33.97 3.39
C THR A 646 6.59 -35.48 3.34
N VAL A 647 7.00 -36.05 4.46
CA VAL A 647 7.20 -37.48 4.62
C VAL A 647 6.17 -38.03 5.60
N GLY A 648 5.39 -39.03 5.18
CA GLY A 648 4.49 -39.79 6.04
C GLY A 648 5.21 -40.94 6.77
N LEU A 649 5.08 -40.94 8.07
CA LEU A 649 5.74 -41.91 8.97
C LEU A 649 4.77 -43.01 9.36
N LYS A 650 4.85 -44.15 8.67
CA LYS A 650 4.05 -45.33 9.03
C LYS A 650 4.53 -45.92 10.36
N ASN A 651 3.59 -46.35 11.22
CA ASN A 651 3.84 -46.93 12.54
C ASN A 651 4.46 -46.00 13.59
N PHE A 652 4.44 -44.68 13.33
CA PHE A 652 4.87 -43.66 14.29
C PHE A 652 3.68 -42.80 14.69
N LEU A 653 3.42 -42.58 15.96
CA LEU A 653 2.28 -41.83 16.51
C LEU A 653 0.92 -42.20 15.88
N GLY A 654 0.74 -43.49 15.56
CA GLY A 654 -0.48 -44.01 14.96
C GLY A 654 -0.61 -43.84 13.46
N GLY A 655 0.40 -43.33 12.77
CA GLY A 655 0.40 -43.19 11.29
C GLY A 655 0.27 -44.53 10.58
N GLN A 656 -0.66 -44.63 9.65
CA GLN A 656 -0.97 -45.86 8.92
C GLN A 656 -0.29 -45.94 7.55
N TYR A 657 0.05 -44.76 6.96
CA TYR A 657 0.50 -44.64 5.59
C TYR A 657 1.91 -44.05 5.48
N ARG A 658 2.65 -44.54 4.48
CA ARG A 658 3.83 -43.85 3.97
C ARG A 658 3.37 -42.87 2.90
N LEU A 659 3.94 -41.70 2.87
CA LEU A 659 3.77 -40.74 1.80
C LEU A 659 5.04 -39.92 1.63
N ASN A 660 5.30 -39.51 0.41
CA ASN A 660 6.38 -38.57 0.07
C ASN A 660 5.79 -37.55 -0.92
N PHE A 661 5.56 -36.33 -0.45
CA PHE A 661 4.96 -35.28 -1.24
C PHE A 661 5.91 -34.10 -1.34
N THR A 662 6.26 -33.75 -2.60
CA THR A 662 7.12 -32.58 -2.90
C THR A 662 6.29 -31.53 -3.62
N GLU A 663 6.42 -30.27 -3.23
CA GLU A 663 5.72 -29.16 -3.85
C GLU A 663 6.67 -27.97 -4.02
N LEU A 664 6.64 -27.37 -5.22
CA LEU A 664 7.36 -26.15 -5.59
C LEU A 664 6.35 -25.08 -5.96
N GLY A 665 6.52 -23.87 -5.45
CA GLY A 665 5.65 -22.73 -5.76
C GLY A 665 6.47 -21.50 -6.14
N MET A 666 5.90 -20.69 -7.02
CA MET A 666 6.44 -19.39 -7.43
C MET A 666 5.31 -18.38 -7.55
N TYR A 667 5.54 -17.17 -7.04
CA TYR A 667 4.68 -16.00 -7.23
C TYR A 667 5.51 -14.81 -7.67
N LYS A 668 4.97 -14.00 -8.59
CA LYS A 668 5.56 -12.73 -9.00
C LYS A 668 4.49 -11.76 -9.45
N ARG A 669 4.57 -10.52 -8.95
CA ARG A 669 3.84 -9.37 -9.50
C ARG A 669 4.75 -8.56 -10.40
N GLN A 670 4.22 -8.15 -11.56
CA GLN A 670 4.90 -7.30 -12.51
C GLN A 670 4.02 -6.10 -12.87
N TRP A 671 4.51 -4.90 -12.60
CA TRP A 671 3.85 -3.66 -13.02
C TRP A 671 4.11 -3.39 -14.51
N LEU A 672 3.05 -3.03 -15.23
CA LEU A 672 3.08 -2.68 -16.65
C LEU A 672 2.87 -1.14 -16.84
N GLY A 673 3.38 -0.34 -15.93
CA GLY A 673 3.19 1.11 -15.92
C GLY A 673 1.70 1.48 -15.80
N SER A 674 1.21 2.34 -16.71
CA SER A 674 -0.20 2.76 -16.72
C SER A 674 -1.20 1.66 -17.14
N TRP A 675 -0.74 0.45 -17.48
CA TRP A 675 -1.59 -0.70 -17.81
C TRP A 675 -1.82 -1.63 -16.61
N GLY A 676 -1.53 -1.14 -15.41
CA GLY A 676 -1.74 -1.89 -14.20
C GLY A 676 -0.66 -2.94 -13.92
N TYR A 677 -1.05 -4.08 -13.37
CA TYR A 677 -0.11 -5.13 -13.00
C TYR A 677 -0.62 -6.53 -13.36
N VAL A 678 0.33 -7.43 -13.60
CA VAL A 678 0.09 -8.86 -13.80
C VAL A 678 0.64 -9.62 -12.61
N ASP A 679 -0.17 -10.51 -12.02
CA ASP A 679 0.27 -11.51 -11.04
C ASP A 679 0.38 -12.87 -11.72
N GLY A 680 1.52 -13.52 -11.52
CA GLY A 680 1.78 -14.89 -11.98
C GLY A 680 1.99 -15.83 -10.79
N ILE A 681 1.27 -16.95 -10.78
CA ILE A 681 1.38 -18.02 -9.77
C ILE A 681 1.63 -19.33 -10.52
N VAL A 682 2.60 -20.09 -10.07
CA VAL A 682 2.88 -21.44 -10.56
C VAL A 682 3.14 -22.34 -9.37
N ASN A 683 2.41 -23.47 -9.29
CA ASN A 683 2.63 -24.51 -8.28
C ASN A 683 2.74 -25.87 -8.96
N VAL A 684 3.76 -26.64 -8.61
CA VAL A 684 3.99 -27.99 -9.13
C VAL A 684 4.18 -28.94 -7.98
N GLY A 685 3.53 -30.08 -8.02
CA GLY A 685 3.62 -31.07 -6.96
C GLY A 685 3.56 -32.51 -7.41
N ALA A 686 4.20 -33.38 -6.64
CA ALA A 686 4.20 -34.81 -6.88
C ALA A 686 4.12 -35.61 -5.56
N GLN A 687 3.18 -36.55 -5.51
CA GLN A 687 3.10 -37.60 -4.51
C GLN A 687 3.83 -38.83 -5.06
N TRP A 688 4.91 -39.20 -4.37
CA TRP A 688 5.83 -40.26 -4.86
C TRP A 688 5.45 -41.66 -4.42
N ASP A 689 4.65 -41.82 -3.37
CA ASP A 689 4.22 -43.12 -2.86
C ASP A 689 2.83 -43.52 -3.35
N ARG A 690 2.49 -44.79 -3.06
CA ARG A 690 1.13 -45.28 -3.17
C ARG A 690 0.35 -44.90 -1.93
N VAL A 691 -0.75 -44.17 -2.12
CA VAL A 691 -1.56 -43.63 -1.04
C VAL A 691 -3.05 -43.75 -1.34
N PRO A 692 -3.92 -43.85 -0.31
CA PRO A 692 -5.36 -43.77 -0.51
C PRO A 692 -5.79 -42.38 -0.95
N PHE A 693 -6.99 -42.26 -1.58
CA PHE A 693 -7.42 -41.01 -2.19
C PHE A 693 -7.41 -39.78 -1.23
N PRO A 694 -7.67 -39.90 0.08
CA PRO A 694 -7.61 -38.72 0.98
C PRO A 694 -6.21 -38.08 1.09
N LEU A 695 -5.17 -38.82 0.70
CA LEU A 695 -3.78 -38.40 0.69
C LEU A 695 -3.27 -38.04 -0.72
N LEU A 696 -4.11 -38.14 -1.74
CA LEU A 696 -3.86 -37.64 -3.07
C LEU A 696 -3.96 -36.11 -3.10
N ILE A 697 -3.41 -35.51 -4.12
CA ILE A 697 -3.42 -34.07 -4.35
C ILE A 697 -4.79 -33.69 -4.94
N MET A 698 -5.50 -32.88 -4.21
CA MET A 698 -6.74 -32.25 -4.68
C MET A 698 -6.41 -30.88 -5.27
N PRO A 699 -7.03 -30.50 -6.41
CA PRO A 699 -6.89 -29.14 -6.92
C PRO A 699 -7.32 -28.09 -5.90
N PRO A 700 -6.73 -26.89 -5.93
CA PRO A 700 -7.14 -25.80 -5.04
C PRO A 700 -8.51 -25.27 -5.50
N VAL A 701 -9.56 -25.58 -4.73
CA VAL A 701 -10.95 -25.19 -5.02
C VAL A 701 -11.46 -24.23 -3.97
N ASN A 702 -12.13 -23.19 -4.41
CA ASN A 702 -12.84 -22.27 -3.55
C ASN A 702 -14.35 -22.33 -3.83
N LEU A 703 -15.09 -22.86 -2.90
CA LEU A 703 -16.53 -23.03 -3.01
C LEU A 703 -17.32 -21.82 -2.48
N SER A 704 -16.68 -20.77 -2.01
CA SER A 704 -17.34 -19.54 -1.57
C SER A 704 -17.79 -18.68 -2.76
N PHE A 705 -18.58 -17.64 -2.48
CA PHE A 705 -18.98 -16.66 -3.49
C PHE A 705 -17.86 -15.65 -3.85
N PHE A 706 -16.71 -15.72 -3.19
CA PHE A 706 -15.61 -14.79 -3.40
C PHE A 706 -14.56 -15.34 -4.36
N GLU A 707 -14.05 -14.50 -5.26
CA GLU A 707 -12.98 -14.88 -6.19
C GLU A 707 -11.61 -14.85 -5.49
N HIS A 708 -10.79 -15.87 -5.76
CA HIS A 708 -9.42 -15.96 -5.29
C HIS A 708 -8.48 -16.40 -6.42
N LYS A 709 -7.36 -15.70 -6.56
CA LYS A 709 -6.37 -15.93 -7.64
C LYS A 709 -5.71 -17.31 -7.58
N GLU A 710 -5.64 -17.91 -6.41
CA GLU A 710 -4.91 -19.16 -6.15
C GLU A 710 -5.81 -20.40 -6.25
N THR A 711 -7.11 -20.22 -6.51
CA THR A 711 -8.09 -21.31 -6.46
C THR A 711 -9.01 -21.30 -7.67
N PHE A 712 -9.57 -22.47 -8.02
CA PHE A 712 -10.64 -22.61 -9.01
C PHE A 712 -12.00 -22.30 -8.40
N SER A 713 -12.86 -21.65 -9.17
CA SER A 713 -14.16 -21.17 -8.70
C SER A 713 -15.33 -22.05 -9.14
N LEU A 714 -15.19 -22.81 -10.25
CA LEU A 714 -16.26 -23.66 -10.82
C LEU A 714 -16.00 -25.14 -10.66
N MET A 715 -14.81 -25.52 -10.22
CA MET A 715 -14.50 -26.91 -9.92
C MET A 715 -15.25 -27.36 -8.67
N ARG A 716 -15.74 -28.61 -8.66
CA ARG A 716 -16.45 -29.16 -7.50
C ARG A 716 -15.49 -29.66 -6.43
N ASN A 717 -15.99 -29.73 -5.19
CA ASN A 717 -15.26 -30.36 -4.10
C ASN A 717 -14.88 -31.79 -4.49
N MET A 718 -13.60 -32.15 -4.43
CA MET A 718 -13.04 -33.45 -4.78
C MET A 718 -13.30 -33.92 -6.23
N GLU A 719 -13.61 -33.02 -7.17
CA GLU A 719 -13.88 -33.40 -8.56
C GLU A 719 -12.69 -34.12 -9.21
N PHE A 720 -11.47 -33.71 -8.92
CA PHE A 720 -10.27 -34.38 -9.44
C PHE A 720 -9.36 -34.81 -8.30
N LEU A 721 -8.79 -35.96 -8.44
CA LEU A 721 -7.77 -36.54 -7.58
C LEU A 721 -6.53 -36.79 -8.43
N ASN A 722 -5.38 -36.35 -7.94
CA ASN A 722 -4.11 -36.40 -8.68
C ASN A 722 -2.97 -36.86 -7.78
N ASP A 723 -1.95 -37.49 -8.34
CA ASP A 723 -0.69 -37.70 -7.64
C ASP A 723 0.44 -36.84 -8.22
N ARG A 724 0.18 -36.17 -9.33
CA ARG A 724 1.05 -35.14 -9.91
C ARG A 724 0.22 -34.00 -10.46
N TYR A 725 0.69 -32.79 -10.31
CA TYR A 725 0.01 -31.63 -10.86
C TYR A 725 0.96 -30.50 -11.22
N ALA A 726 0.52 -29.63 -12.10
CA ALA A 726 1.09 -28.33 -12.40
C ALA A 726 -0.05 -27.33 -12.53
N PHE A 727 -0.14 -26.40 -11.58
CA PHE A 727 -1.13 -25.33 -11.51
C PHE A 727 -0.48 -24.02 -11.97
N TRP A 728 -1.24 -23.19 -12.70
CA TRP A 728 -0.88 -21.82 -13.00
C TRP A 728 -2.09 -20.91 -12.87
N SER A 729 -1.82 -19.65 -12.49
CA SER A 729 -2.78 -18.57 -12.50
C SER A 729 -2.08 -17.29 -12.95
N ILE A 730 -2.59 -16.69 -14.02
CA ILE A 730 -2.12 -15.40 -14.52
C ILE A 730 -3.29 -14.46 -14.45
N SER A 731 -3.17 -13.40 -13.66
CA SER A 731 -4.22 -12.39 -13.54
C SER A 731 -3.67 -11.02 -13.89
N TRP A 732 -4.47 -10.23 -14.60
CA TRP A 732 -4.16 -8.88 -15.01
C TRP A 732 -5.23 -7.91 -14.51
N ASP A 733 -4.83 -6.97 -13.67
CA ASP A 733 -5.62 -5.82 -13.28
C ASP A 733 -5.19 -4.63 -14.16
N LEU A 734 -6.09 -4.18 -15.02
CA LEU A 734 -5.81 -3.16 -16.03
C LEU A 734 -5.97 -1.73 -15.50
N ASN A 735 -6.33 -1.54 -14.24
CA ASN A 735 -6.52 -0.23 -13.61
C ASN A 735 -7.46 0.72 -14.38
N GLY A 736 -8.53 0.19 -14.99
CA GLY A 736 -9.50 1.00 -15.71
C GLY A 736 -9.02 1.55 -17.06
N LYS A 737 -7.96 0.98 -17.62
CA LYS A 737 -7.31 1.50 -18.83
C LYS A 737 -8.23 1.54 -20.06
N ILE A 738 -9.20 0.65 -20.15
CA ILE A 738 -10.17 0.56 -21.23
C ILE A 738 -11.50 1.20 -20.82
N LEU A 739 -12.11 0.76 -19.71
CA LEU A 739 -13.44 1.21 -19.26
C LEU A 739 -13.48 2.70 -18.97
N ASN A 740 -12.42 3.26 -18.40
CA ASN A 740 -12.33 4.69 -18.10
C ASN A 740 -12.15 5.58 -19.35
N ARG A 741 -12.05 5.00 -20.54
CA ARG A 741 -12.08 5.73 -21.82
C ARG A 741 -13.45 5.76 -22.45
N ILE A 742 -14.36 4.88 -22.01
CA ILE A 742 -15.71 4.80 -22.55
C ILE A 742 -16.59 5.90 -21.92
N PRO A 743 -17.20 6.79 -22.73
CA PRO A 743 -18.13 7.79 -22.22
C PRO A 743 -19.23 7.14 -21.34
N LEU A 744 -19.63 7.79 -20.27
CA LEU A 744 -20.53 7.31 -19.22
C LEU A 744 -19.89 6.31 -18.24
N ILE A 745 -19.28 5.21 -18.70
CA ILE A 745 -18.64 4.20 -17.83
C ILE A 745 -17.49 4.83 -17.04
N LYS A 746 -16.72 5.73 -17.64
CA LYS A 746 -15.63 6.45 -16.95
C LYS A 746 -16.04 7.17 -15.67
N ARG A 747 -17.34 7.52 -15.50
CA ARG A 747 -17.84 8.15 -14.27
C ARG A 747 -17.94 7.17 -13.10
N LEU A 748 -18.03 5.87 -13.41
CA LEU A 748 -18.14 4.80 -12.44
C LEU A 748 -16.78 4.38 -11.88
N LYS A 749 -15.68 4.78 -12.54
CA LYS A 749 -14.30 4.41 -12.19
C LYS A 749 -14.10 2.89 -12.08
N TRP A 750 -14.82 2.15 -12.91
CA TRP A 750 -14.72 0.69 -12.96
C TRP A 750 -13.37 0.28 -13.55
N ARG A 751 -12.82 -0.83 -13.03
CA ARG A 751 -11.52 -1.37 -13.44
C ARG A 751 -11.71 -2.77 -14.00
N GLU A 752 -11.06 -3.05 -15.13
CA GLU A 752 -11.09 -4.38 -15.73
C GLU A 752 -10.14 -5.30 -15.00
N TYR A 753 -10.60 -6.51 -14.80
CA TYR A 753 -9.82 -7.61 -14.27
C TYR A 753 -10.00 -8.83 -15.17
N VAL A 754 -8.90 -9.49 -15.53
CA VAL A 754 -8.91 -10.74 -16.29
C VAL A 754 -7.95 -11.72 -15.60
N ALA A 755 -8.39 -12.96 -15.40
CA ALA A 755 -7.51 -14.02 -14.93
C ALA A 755 -7.70 -15.28 -15.75
N PHE A 756 -6.60 -15.95 -16.08
CA PHE A 756 -6.58 -17.24 -16.72
C PHE A 756 -5.90 -18.23 -15.80
N LYS A 757 -6.66 -19.24 -15.39
CA LYS A 757 -6.22 -20.28 -14.46
C LYS A 757 -6.27 -21.63 -15.13
N GLY A 758 -5.30 -22.47 -14.81
CA GLY A 758 -5.32 -23.82 -15.31
C GLY A 758 -4.50 -24.78 -14.49
N MET A 759 -4.74 -26.06 -14.71
CA MET A 759 -4.01 -27.13 -14.06
C MET A 759 -3.92 -28.37 -14.95
N PHE A 760 -2.73 -28.88 -15.13
CA PHE A 760 -2.52 -30.25 -15.54
C PHE A 760 -2.50 -31.14 -14.30
N GLY A 761 -3.16 -32.27 -14.37
CA GLY A 761 -3.16 -33.29 -13.31
C GLY A 761 -3.13 -34.70 -13.89
N THR A 762 -2.69 -35.65 -13.12
CA THR A 762 -2.74 -37.07 -13.49
C THR A 762 -2.66 -37.95 -12.25
N VAL A 763 -3.15 -39.17 -12.36
CA VAL A 763 -2.89 -40.24 -11.41
C VAL A 763 -2.02 -41.27 -12.10
N THR A 764 -0.86 -41.56 -11.56
CA THR A 764 0.00 -42.62 -12.06
C THR A 764 -0.61 -44.00 -11.80
N ASP A 765 -0.19 -44.98 -12.56
CA ASP A 765 -0.71 -46.33 -12.48
C ASP A 765 -0.76 -46.95 -11.06
N LYS A 766 0.21 -46.59 -10.21
CA LYS A 766 0.28 -47.11 -8.82
C LYS A 766 -0.82 -46.59 -7.88
N ASN A 767 -1.39 -45.40 -8.19
CA ASN A 767 -2.42 -44.75 -7.38
C ASN A 767 -3.82 -44.83 -8.05
N ASN A 768 -3.93 -45.44 -9.21
CA ASN A 768 -5.21 -45.59 -9.93
C ASN A 768 -5.97 -46.84 -9.45
N PRO A 769 -7.09 -46.68 -8.68
CA PRO A 769 -7.85 -47.81 -8.17
C PRO A 769 -8.61 -48.58 -9.25
N SER A 770 -8.80 -48.02 -10.46
CA SER A 770 -9.53 -48.68 -11.54
C SER A 770 -8.70 -49.73 -12.28
N LEU A 771 -7.40 -49.80 -12.04
CA LEU A 771 -6.53 -50.76 -12.71
C LEU A 771 -6.57 -52.12 -11.99
N SER A 772 -6.77 -53.21 -12.74
CA SER A 772 -6.86 -54.58 -12.21
C SER A 772 -5.65 -55.00 -11.39
N LYS A 773 -4.44 -54.53 -11.75
CA LYS A 773 -3.19 -54.75 -10.98
C LYS A 773 -3.18 -54.15 -9.58
N ASN A 774 -4.10 -53.24 -9.29
CA ASN A 774 -4.19 -52.54 -7.99
C ASN A 774 -5.31 -53.11 -7.11
N GLN A 775 -6.15 -53.98 -7.59
CA GLN A 775 -7.28 -54.55 -6.84
C GLN A 775 -6.88 -55.32 -5.57
N SER A 776 -5.66 -55.81 -5.50
CA SER A 776 -5.08 -56.50 -4.34
C SER A 776 -4.28 -55.55 -3.38
N GLN A 777 -4.43 -54.23 -3.52
CA GLN A 777 -3.66 -53.26 -2.72
C GLN A 777 -4.47 -52.74 -1.53
N ASP A 778 -4.14 -53.17 -0.33
CA ASP A 778 -4.85 -52.81 0.93
C ASP A 778 -4.79 -51.34 1.28
N ASN A 779 -3.86 -50.60 0.70
CA ASN A 779 -3.68 -49.16 0.97
C ASN A 779 -4.35 -48.26 -0.05
N LEU A 780 -5.14 -48.81 -0.96
CA LEU A 780 -5.95 -48.03 -1.89
C LEU A 780 -7.43 -48.09 -1.52
N PHE A 781 -8.10 -46.98 -1.78
CA PHE A 781 -9.54 -46.82 -1.58
C PHE A 781 -10.23 -46.58 -2.92
N VAL A 782 -11.49 -46.98 -3.00
CA VAL A 782 -12.38 -46.64 -4.11
C VAL A 782 -12.50 -45.10 -4.15
N PHE A 783 -12.43 -44.52 -5.34
CA PHE A 783 -12.63 -43.08 -5.47
C PHE A 783 -14.08 -42.70 -5.15
N PRO A 784 -14.31 -41.57 -4.44
CA PRO A 784 -15.66 -41.11 -4.16
C PRO A 784 -16.46 -40.86 -5.45
N GLU A 785 -17.78 -41.04 -5.37
CA GLU A 785 -18.66 -40.71 -6.47
C GLU A 785 -18.50 -39.22 -6.86
N GLY A 786 -18.39 -38.94 -8.17
CA GLY A 786 -18.14 -37.62 -8.71
C GLY A 786 -16.67 -37.15 -8.66
N SER A 787 -15.76 -38.09 -8.31
CA SER A 787 -14.31 -37.85 -8.41
C SER A 787 -13.76 -38.53 -9.68
N TYR A 788 -12.90 -37.83 -10.40
CA TYR A 788 -12.36 -38.22 -11.69
C TYR A 788 -10.85 -38.14 -11.75
N ILE A 789 -10.25 -38.86 -12.67
CA ILE A 789 -8.84 -38.77 -13.04
C ILE A 789 -8.71 -37.80 -14.21
N MET A 790 -7.86 -36.82 -14.10
CA MET A 790 -7.59 -35.88 -15.18
C MET A 790 -6.87 -36.57 -16.35
N ASN A 791 -7.19 -36.17 -17.55
CA ASN A 791 -6.42 -36.54 -18.73
C ASN A 791 -5.10 -35.75 -18.71
N LYS A 792 -3.96 -36.45 -18.69
CA LYS A 792 -2.62 -35.86 -18.65
C LYS A 792 -2.32 -34.89 -19.81
N LYS A 793 -3.07 -34.92 -20.92
CA LYS A 793 -2.90 -34.04 -22.09
C LYS A 793 -3.87 -32.86 -22.10
N VAL A 794 -4.91 -32.88 -21.29
CA VAL A 794 -5.97 -31.86 -21.28
C VAL A 794 -5.99 -31.17 -19.93
N PRO A 795 -5.55 -29.91 -19.82
CA PRO A 795 -5.62 -29.19 -18.58
C PRO A 795 -7.06 -28.79 -18.22
N TYR A 796 -7.38 -28.69 -16.94
CA TYR A 796 -8.56 -27.97 -16.51
C TYR A 796 -8.29 -26.47 -16.64
N MET A 797 -9.26 -25.67 -17.12
CA MET A 797 -9.05 -24.25 -17.35
C MET A 797 -10.29 -23.42 -16.99
N GLU A 798 -10.05 -22.26 -16.36
CA GLU A 798 -11.04 -21.21 -16.10
C GLU A 798 -10.54 -19.85 -16.58
N LEU A 799 -11.44 -19.07 -17.20
CA LEU A 799 -11.26 -17.68 -17.50
C LEU A 799 -12.15 -16.86 -16.54
N VAL A 800 -11.56 -15.88 -15.91
CA VAL A 800 -12.26 -14.88 -15.10
C VAL A 800 -12.23 -13.56 -15.85
N ALA A 801 -13.39 -12.95 -16.04
CA ALA A 801 -13.52 -11.59 -16.59
C ALA A 801 -14.34 -10.77 -15.60
N GLY A 802 -13.72 -9.78 -15.00
CA GLY A 802 -14.28 -9.05 -13.87
C GLY A 802 -14.33 -7.55 -14.07
N VAL A 803 -15.25 -6.94 -13.34
CA VAL A 803 -15.32 -5.51 -13.12
C VAL A 803 -15.10 -5.26 -11.63
N HIS A 804 -13.97 -4.65 -11.35
CA HIS A 804 -13.56 -4.26 -10.01
C HIS A 804 -13.90 -2.79 -9.76
N ASN A 805 -13.74 -2.35 -8.52
CA ASN A 805 -14.04 -0.98 -8.09
C ASN A 805 -15.53 -0.59 -8.20
N VAL A 806 -16.42 -1.55 -8.20
CA VAL A 806 -17.86 -1.29 -8.15
C VAL A 806 -18.20 -0.66 -6.79
N LEU A 807 -18.82 0.52 -6.79
CA LEU A 807 -19.05 1.33 -5.58
C LEU A 807 -17.78 1.57 -4.74
N LYS A 808 -16.60 1.55 -5.36
CA LYS A 808 -15.26 1.75 -4.78
C LYS A 808 -14.73 0.60 -3.90
N ILE A 809 -15.50 -0.44 -3.62
CA ILE A 809 -15.12 -1.51 -2.68
C ILE A 809 -15.48 -2.92 -3.14
N PHE A 810 -16.31 -3.08 -4.16
CA PHE A 810 -16.75 -4.40 -4.63
C PHE A 810 -16.11 -4.77 -5.97
N SER A 811 -16.03 -6.08 -6.22
CA SER A 811 -15.84 -6.63 -7.55
C SER A 811 -16.94 -7.61 -7.92
N ILE A 812 -17.19 -7.74 -9.21
CA ILE A 812 -18.09 -8.71 -9.80
C ILE A 812 -17.31 -9.41 -10.91
N ASP A 813 -17.14 -10.71 -10.77
CA ASP A 813 -16.30 -11.53 -11.61
C ASP A 813 -17.14 -12.62 -12.26
N PHE A 814 -17.18 -12.63 -13.58
CA PHE A 814 -17.75 -13.71 -14.36
C PHE A 814 -16.66 -14.77 -14.61
N VAL A 815 -16.96 -16.03 -14.29
CA VAL A 815 -16.05 -17.15 -14.45
C VAL A 815 -16.61 -18.09 -15.50
N HIS A 816 -15.76 -18.49 -16.43
CA HIS A 816 -16.07 -19.46 -17.49
C HIS A 816 -15.13 -20.66 -17.43
N ARG A 817 -15.69 -21.86 -17.39
CA ARG A 817 -14.98 -23.14 -17.44
C ARG A 817 -14.93 -23.66 -18.86
N PHE A 818 -13.74 -23.96 -19.38
CA PHE A 818 -13.56 -24.35 -20.79
C PHE A 818 -13.83 -25.82 -21.06
N ASN A 819 -13.44 -26.72 -20.16
CA ASN A 819 -13.43 -28.17 -20.42
C ASN A 819 -13.88 -29.00 -19.20
N TYR A 820 -13.98 -30.29 -19.37
CA TYR A 820 -14.59 -31.23 -18.42
C TYR A 820 -16.04 -30.84 -18.03
N ASN A 821 -16.78 -30.30 -19.01
CA ASN A 821 -18.16 -29.84 -18.83
C ASN A 821 -19.19 -30.96 -18.86
N ASP A 822 -18.77 -32.17 -19.17
CA ASP A 822 -19.56 -33.43 -19.24
C ASP A 822 -19.73 -34.09 -17.85
N HIS A 823 -19.01 -33.64 -16.84
CA HIS A 823 -19.15 -34.16 -15.49
C HIS A 823 -20.50 -33.76 -14.88
N PRO A 824 -21.20 -34.69 -14.19
CA PRO A 824 -22.50 -34.42 -13.58
C PRO A 824 -22.43 -33.27 -12.55
N GLY A 825 -23.39 -32.36 -12.62
CA GLY A 825 -23.57 -31.28 -11.64
C GLY A 825 -22.50 -30.17 -11.66
N VAL A 826 -21.72 -30.06 -12.75
CA VAL A 826 -20.79 -28.96 -12.96
C VAL A 826 -21.48 -27.77 -13.60
N ASN A 827 -21.06 -26.59 -13.24
CA ASN A 827 -21.48 -25.33 -13.85
C ASN A 827 -20.40 -24.86 -14.83
N LYS A 828 -20.81 -24.58 -16.09
CA LYS A 828 -19.93 -24.03 -17.12
C LYS A 828 -19.60 -22.55 -16.86
N ASN A 829 -20.53 -21.83 -16.22
CA ASN A 829 -20.42 -20.38 -15.93
C ASN A 829 -20.81 -20.12 -14.48
N GLY A 830 -20.24 -19.08 -13.91
CA GLY A 830 -20.59 -18.64 -12.57
C GLY A 830 -20.24 -17.17 -12.35
N VAL A 831 -20.86 -16.58 -11.34
CA VAL A 831 -20.53 -15.24 -10.89
C VAL A 831 -19.90 -15.33 -9.52
N ARG A 832 -18.84 -14.55 -9.32
CA ARG A 832 -18.15 -14.40 -8.04
C ARG A 832 -18.09 -12.92 -7.67
N PHE A 833 -17.89 -12.67 -6.42
CA PHE A 833 -17.80 -11.33 -5.87
C PHE A 833 -16.43 -11.15 -5.22
N GLY A 834 -16.07 -9.93 -4.99
CA GLY A 834 -14.91 -9.58 -4.19
C GLY A 834 -15.19 -8.36 -3.35
N PHE A 835 -14.47 -8.24 -2.25
CA PHE A 835 -14.43 -7.07 -1.42
C PHE A 835 -12.98 -6.62 -1.32
N MET A 836 -12.66 -5.49 -1.93
CA MET A 836 -11.32 -4.93 -1.92
C MET A 836 -11.41 -3.40 -1.85
N MET A 837 -10.88 -2.85 -0.78
CA MET A 837 -10.72 -1.40 -0.65
C MET A 837 -9.34 -1.05 -1.21
N SER A 838 -9.31 -0.28 -2.31
CA SER A 838 -8.09 0.26 -2.91
C SER A 838 -8.27 1.76 -3.15
N PHE A 839 -7.20 2.51 -3.01
CA PHE A 839 -7.18 3.94 -3.31
C PHE A 839 -7.42 4.25 -4.77
#